data_5a15b9cd79ede65b096d84c4f29fd933
#
_entry.id   5a15b9cd79ede65b096d84c4f29fd933
#
_cell.length_a   1.000
_cell.length_b   1.000
_cell.length_c   1.000
_cell.angle_alpha   90.00
_cell.angle_beta   90.00
_cell.angle_gamma   90.00
#
_symmetry.space_group_name_H-M   'P 1'
#
loop_
_entity.id
_entity.type
_entity.pdbx_description
1 polymer ?
#
loop_
_entity_poly.entity_id
_entity_poly.type
_entity_poly.pdbx_seq_one_letter_code
_entity_poly.pdbx_strand_id
1 'polypeptide(L)'
;MLRTGPGEGTSEGRRPRWLTRWGTLLAVGAANLLVLVDFMAVAVALPALSRGIGPSFAQLQWVLEAFVLALVVFPLTAGHVADLVGRRPVFLVGLLVVVAGALGAALASSPYLVIASRALEGLGGALVLATGSVLLGETFERDRRGVAVAVWGTVTGAGVAIAPLVGGVVSARAGWRYLFYLQAALAALALFVGLVALVEPARSRRPARTGARRRADWKGLALFAAAVAILVVGLVRTTTSTGDWTSTGVLACFGASSLLLVAFVGVEIVSPAPMLAMGLFRRRTFTGASVAAFGLSAAVLGPAPFLALYLYLQLGYSTLAIGSGLVLLTGVTLVFLPFTGWLGRVVPVKLLICAGLVLVGAGLWLLSRSPLTSWSSMAPGLLVAGAGLELVSPRLALASAATVGPELAPVAARASSTFRQLGTALGVAALGSLLATRLRDDIAHAVSAVPGAVGQSGMAARLVLDGHFNQAAALLPSGTGALGALHAGLTDAMHRVFLAGSAVALASALVSLVVRSADVRAVQAAAPAAPASQPAPAEAPEVALAGAPAPAGPLPRSATGGAGAPGLEAADEGGPAREAAQDAPSQTGEAQTGEAQTGVPETAPRADLARAACWLRGSVVGTRGEPQAGAEVRLVGPEGSEMGRALVAKDGGFTLSAPEEGRYQLVATAPSTLPATAWLQLRPGVARTEVTLVGSGTVSGHVVRAATGEPLEAGVQLLEVDREAEPGHQAVCGPDGSFSLRDIAEGAYHLVAGHPGYIGTTVALTVARGEVTALEVGLRGTGHIYGAVSSPDGAWLASVTLTLADPSGTPVATTATDGAGAYRFGDVPEGCYTLRVGHSSHVPLVVQVTAGQATPADLVSDEVPNPVPS
;
A
#
# COMPACT_ATOMS: atom_id res chain seq x y z
N MET A 1 -44.03 -44.29 -21.23
CA MET A 1 -43.29 -43.08 -21.68
C MET A 1 -42.40 -42.58 -20.53
N LEU A 2 -41.16 -42.95 -20.58
CA LEU A 2 -40.12 -42.66 -19.58
C LEU A 2 -39.59 -41.23 -19.80
N ARG A 3 -39.70 -40.34 -18.81
CA ARG A 3 -39.03 -39.06 -18.76
C ARG A 3 -37.60 -39.27 -18.29
N THR A 4 -36.65 -39.14 -19.17
CA THR A 4 -35.24 -39.04 -18.88
C THR A 4 -34.97 -37.71 -18.22
N GLY A 5 -34.42 -37.73 -17.01
CA GLY A 5 -33.92 -36.55 -16.30
C GLY A 5 -32.70 -35.95 -17.01
N PRO A 6 -32.39 -34.64 -16.79
CA PRO A 6 -31.26 -34.00 -17.41
C PRO A 6 -29.95 -34.49 -16.79
N GLY A 7 -29.01 -34.86 -17.69
CA GLY A 7 -27.77 -35.46 -17.41
C GLY A 7 -26.91 -34.62 -16.45
N GLU A 8 -26.21 -35.33 -15.59
CA GLU A 8 -25.08 -34.85 -14.79
C GLU A 8 -24.02 -34.27 -15.74
N GLY A 9 -23.96 -32.93 -15.76
CA GLY A 9 -22.88 -32.22 -16.41
C GLY A 9 -21.56 -32.54 -15.71
N THR A 10 -20.65 -33.06 -16.49
CA THR A 10 -19.27 -33.36 -16.16
C THR A 10 -18.65 -32.29 -15.24
N SER A 11 -18.12 -32.72 -14.11
CA SER A 11 -17.34 -31.94 -13.15
C SER A 11 -15.99 -31.55 -13.75
N GLU A 12 -16.00 -30.62 -14.71
CA GLU A 12 -14.79 -29.90 -15.07
C GLU A 12 -14.36 -29.09 -13.86
N GLY A 13 -13.18 -29.41 -13.31
CA GLY A 13 -12.57 -28.97 -12.09
C GLY A 13 -12.81 -27.50 -11.74
N ARG A 14 -13.76 -27.23 -10.86
CA ARG A 14 -13.93 -25.92 -10.22
C ARG A 14 -12.68 -25.65 -9.41
N ARG A 15 -11.80 -24.76 -9.91
CA ARG A 15 -10.63 -24.26 -9.17
C ARG A 15 -11.07 -23.75 -7.80
N PRO A 16 -10.30 -23.98 -6.73
CA PRO A 16 -10.64 -23.52 -5.39
C PRO A 16 -10.91 -22.01 -5.38
N ARG A 17 -11.99 -21.56 -4.78
CA ARG A 17 -12.41 -20.15 -4.74
C ARG A 17 -11.33 -19.22 -4.14
N TRP A 18 -10.56 -19.72 -3.18
CA TRP A 18 -9.47 -18.98 -2.57
C TRP A 18 -8.33 -18.68 -3.58
N LEU A 19 -7.94 -19.66 -4.41
CA LEU A 19 -6.91 -19.51 -5.42
C LEU A 19 -7.31 -18.48 -6.48
N THR A 20 -8.56 -18.46 -6.88
CA THR A 20 -9.09 -17.47 -7.82
C THR A 20 -9.09 -16.07 -7.21
N ARG A 21 -9.52 -15.90 -5.95
CA ARG A 21 -9.62 -14.59 -5.28
C ARG A 21 -8.23 -14.00 -4.99
N TRP A 22 -7.40 -14.73 -4.24
CA TRP A 22 -6.06 -14.25 -3.85
C TRP A 22 -5.10 -14.20 -5.02
N GLY A 23 -5.17 -15.15 -5.94
CA GLY A 23 -4.36 -15.14 -7.16
C GLY A 23 -4.70 -13.97 -8.09
N THR A 24 -5.97 -13.57 -8.20
CA THR A 24 -6.36 -12.35 -8.92
C THR A 24 -5.78 -11.10 -8.25
N LEU A 25 -5.88 -10.99 -6.91
CA LEU A 25 -5.32 -9.86 -6.18
C LEU A 25 -3.79 -9.79 -6.35
N LEU A 26 -3.12 -10.93 -6.26
CA LEU A 26 -1.67 -11.01 -6.46
C LEU A 26 -1.26 -10.62 -7.89
N ALA A 27 -1.91 -11.19 -8.92
CA ALA A 27 -1.59 -10.89 -10.31
C ALA A 27 -1.83 -9.42 -10.66
N VAL A 28 -3.00 -8.88 -10.27
CA VAL A 28 -3.35 -7.47 -10.55
C VAL A 28 -2.53 -6.52 -9.69
N GLY A 29 -2.29 -6.86 -8.42
CA GLY A 29 -1.45 -6.08 -7.51
C GLY A 29 -0.01 -5.99 -7.99
N ALA A 30 0.61 -7.12 -8.33
CA ALA A 30 1.97 -7.17 -8.86
C ALA A 30 2.12 -6.41 -10.20
N ALA A 31 1.15 -6.57 -11.10
CA ALA A 31 1.15 -5.90 -12.37
C ALA A 31 1.01 -4.38 -12.25
N ASN A 32 0.11 -3.91 -11.37
CA ASN A 32 -0.07 -2.49 -11.10
C ASN A 32 1.15 -1.88 -10.40
N LEU A 33 1.70 -2.61 -9.42
CA LEU A 33 2.93 -2.25 -8.73
C LEU A 33 4.06 -2.04 -9.74
N LEU A 34 4.26 -3.01 -10.64
CA LEU A 34 5.29 -2.96 -11.66
C LEU A 34 5.21 -1.69 -12.51
N VAL A 35 4.03 -1.38 -13.06
CA VAL A 35 3.83 -0.19 -13.93
C VAL A 35 4.08 1.12 -13.18
N LEU A 36 3.74 1.19 -11.89
CA LEU A 36 3.91 2.41 -11.09
C LEU A 36 5.34 2.59 -10.56
N VAL A 37 6.01 1.49 -10.22
CA VAL A 37 7.42 1.51 -9.79
C VAL A 37 8.34 1.88 -10.95
N ASP A 38 8.00 1.44 -12.15
CA ASP A 38 8.84 1.55 -13.35
C ASP A 38 9.32 2.98 -13.63
N PHE A 39 8.41 3.96 -13.67
CA PHE A 39 8.77 5.33 -14.02
C PHE A 39 9.85 5.91 -13.09
N MET A 40 9.66 5.77 -11.77
CA MET A 40 10.62 6.31 -10.79
C MET A 40 11.92 5.50 -10.75
N ALA A 41 11.84 4.17 -10.87
CA ALA A 41 13.02 3.32 -10.87
C ALA A 41 13.91 3.59 -12.09
N VAL A 42 13.32 3.77 -13.29
CA VAL A 42 14.05 4.12 -14.51
C VAL A 42 14.59 5.54 -14.42
N ALA A 43 13.86 6.51 -13.84
CA ALA A 43 14.36 7.87 -13.64
C ALA A 43 15.66 7.90 -12.81
N VAL A 44 15.75 7.08 -11.75
CA VAL A 44 16.97 6.91 -10.93
C VAL A 44 18.07 6.18 -11.70
N ALA A 45 17.72 5.29 -12.63
CA ALA A 45 18.68 4.53 -13.44
C ALA A 45 19.23 5.32 -14.64
N LEU A 46 18.66 6.48 -15.00
CA LEU A 46 19.11 7.30 -16.15
C LEU A 46 20.61 7.59 -16.16
N PRO A 47 21.26 7.95 -15.02
CA PRO A 47 22.69 8.17 -14.99
C PRO A 47 23.52 6.90 -15.33
N ALA A 48 23.05 5.74 -14.92
CA ALA A 48 23.71 4.49 -15.27
C ALA A 48 23.50 4.12 -16.74
N LEU A 49 22.34 4.44 -17.29
CA LEU A 49 22.01 4.24 -18.71
C LEU A 49 22.83 5.19 -19.59
N SER A 50 23.03 6.46 -19.17
CA SER A 50 23.82 7.42 -19.92
C SER A 50 25.27 6.95 -20.13
N ARG A 51 25.87 6.33 -19.11
CA ARG A 51 27.21 5.74 -19.23
C ARG A 51 27.27 4.48 -20.07
N GLY A 52 26.17 3.72 -20.11
CA GLY A 52 26.14 2.41 -20.72
C GLY A 52 26.03 2.39 -22.26
N ILE A 53 25.26 3.32 -22.83
CA ILE A 53 24.96 3.38 -24.28
C ILE A 53 25.08 4.79 -24.87
N GLY A 54 25.55 5.80 -24.09
CA GLY A 54 25.85 7.15 -24.57
C GLY A 54 24.70 7.91 -25.23
N PRO A 55 23.46 7.92 -24.67
CA PRO A 55 22.36 8.67 -25.23
C PRO A 55 22.54 10.16 -25.02
N SER A 56 22.08 10.98 -25.98
CA SER A 56 21.94 12.42 -25.78
C SER A 56 20.85 12.73 -24.75
N PHE A 57 20.86 13.97 -24.19
CA PHE A 57 19.83 14.39 -23.23
C PHE A 57 18.39 14.23 -23.80
N ALA A 58 18.18 14.59 -25.07
CA ALA A 58 16.92 14.37 -25.74
C ALA A 58 16.50 12.89 -25.78
N GLN A 59 17.45 11.98 -26.00
CA GLN A 59 17.18 10.53 -25.99
C GLN A 59 16.88 10.02 -24.57
N LEU A 60 17.54 10.56 -23.53
CA LEU A 60 17.21 10.27 -22.13
C LEU A 60 15.78 10.68 -21.79
N GLN A 61 15.34 11.86 -22.25
CA GLN A 61 13.95 12.26 -22.12
C GLN A 61 13.01 11.28 -22.84
N TRP A 62 13.33 10.87 -24.08
CA TRP A 62 12.52 9.94 -24.82
C TRP A 62 12.43 8.54 -24.18
N VAL A 63 13.43 8.10 -23.44
CA VAL A 63 13.35 6.84 -22.65
C VAL A 63 12.21 6.89 -21.62
N LEU A 64 11.95 8.04 -21.01
CA LEU A 64 10.84 8.21 -20.07
C LEU A 64 9.52 8.51 -20.82
N GLU A 65 9.58 9.42 -21.79
CA GLU A 65 8.41 9.90 -22.52
C GLU A 65 7.71 8.81 -23.32
N ALA A 66 8.45 7.93 -23.97
CA ALA A 66 7.87 6.88 -24.79
C ALA A 66 6.96 5.95 -23.97
N PHE A 67 7.36 5.63 -22.73
CA PHE A 67 6.56 4.86 -21.80
C PHE A 67 5.31 5.63 -21.35
N VAL A 68 5.49 6.87 -20.90
CA VAL A 68 4.39 7.68 -20.35
C VAL A 68 3.39 8.05 -21.45
N LEU A 69 3.84 8.37 -22.66
CA LEU A 69 2.96 8.65 -23.81
C LEU A 69 2.05 7.47 -24.12
N ALA A 70 2.58 6.25 -24.12
CA ALA A 70 1.76 5.06 -24.30
C ALA A 70 0.72 4.91 -23.16
N LEU A 71 1.10 5.23 -21.92
CA LEU A 71 0.19 5.25 -20.77
C LEU A 71 -0.84 6.39 -20.84
N VAL A 72 -0.60 7.46 -21.57
CA VAL A 72 -1.57 8.55 -21.82
C VAL A 72 -2.59 8.12 -22.86
N VAL A 73 -2.11 7.57 -23.96
CA VAL A 73 -2.89 7.34 -25.19
C VAL A 73 -3.81 6.12 -25.08
N PHE A 74 -3.27 4.99 -24.62
CA PHE A 74 -3.93 3.70 -24.78
C PHE A 74 -4.95 3.29 -23.70
N PRO A 75 -4.98 3.77 -22.44
CA PRO A 75 -5.85 3.21 -21.38
C PRO A 75 -7.34 3.35 -21.70
N LEU A 76 -7.75 4.43 -22.34
CA LEU A 76 -9.15 4.67 -22.70
C LEU A 76 -9.61 3.65 -23.75
N THR A 77 -8.79 3.44 -24.79
CA THR A 77 -9.07 2.45 -25.84
C THR A 77 -8.92 1.02 -25.32
N ALA A 78 -7.91 0.75 -24.50
CA ALA A 78 -7.69 -0.56 -23.88
C ALA A 78 -8.91 -1.01 -23.07
N GLY A 79 -9.54 -0.08 -22.33
CA GLY A 79 -10.77 -0.35 -21.61
C GLY A 79 -11.93 -0.72 -22.54
N HIS A 80 -12.06 -0.03 -23.68
CA HIS A 80 -13.08 -0.34 -24.66
C HIS A 80 -12.83 -1.70 -25.35
N VAL A 81 -11.60 -2.00 -25.73
CA VAL A 81 -11.21 -3.31 -26.27
C VAL A 81 -11.49 -4.42 -25.27
N ALA A 82 -11.21 -4.18 -23.99
CA ALA A 82 -11.47 -5.14 -22.92
C ALA A 82 -12.98 -5.41 -22.71
N ASP A 83 -13.82 -4.42 -22.94
CA ASP A 83 -15.29 -4.59 -22.92
C ASP A 83 -15.82 -5.37 -24.13
N LEU A 84 -15.06 -5.42 -25.26
CA LEU A 84 -15.42 -6.17 -26.48
C LEU A 84 -14.88 -7.61 -26.49
N VAL A 85 -13.61 -7.79 -26.16
CA VAL A 85 -12.86 -9.07 -26.28
C VAL A 85 -12.87 -9.85 -24.96
N GLY A 86 -13.09 -9.15 -23.85
CA GLY A 86 -12.97 -9.69 -22.49
C GLY A 86 -11.79 -9.07 -21.74
N ARG A 87 -11.93 -8.94 -20.44
CA ARG A 87 -10.93 -8.24 -19.61
C ARG A 87 -9.72 -9.11 -19.31
N ARG A 88 -9.94 -10.42 -19.10
CA ARG A 88 -8.86 -11.38 -18.85
C ARG A 88 -7.84 -11.45 -20.01
N PRO A 89 -8.24 -11.71 -21.28
CA PRO A 89 -7.29 -11.79 -22.37
C PRO A 89 -6.52 -10.48 -22.58
N VAL A 90 -7.19 -9.32 -22.46
CA VAL A 90 -6.53 -8.02 -22.61
C VAL A 90 -5.51 -7.78 -21.51
N PHE A 91 -5.80 -8.15 -20.26
CA PHE A 91 -4.85 -8.08 -19.14
C PHE A 91 -3.62 -8.97 -19.36
N LEU A 92 -3.83 -10.24 -19.78
CA LEU A 92 -2.75 -11.20 -20.03
C LEU A 92 -1.88 -10.79 -21.22
N VAL A 93 -2.49 -10.30 -22.30
CA VAL A 93 -1.77 -9.71 -23.44
C VAL A 93 -0.97 -8.51 -22.99
N GLY A 94 -1.55 -7.64 -22.15
CA GLY A 94 -0.85 -6.51 -21.57
C GLY A 94 0.43 -6.92 -20.83
N LEU A 95 0.36 -7.94 -19.97
CA LEU A 95 1.54 -8.47 -19.27
C LEU A 95 2.57 -9.08 -20.24
N LEU A 96 2.13 -9.80 -21.26
CA LEU A 96 3.03 -10.35 -22.27
C LEU A 96 3.79 -9.23 -23.02
N VAL A 97 3.09 -8.15 -23.36
CA VAL A 97 3.67 -6.97 -24.02
C VAL A 97 4.65 -6.26 -23.08
N VAL A 98 4.37 -6.16 -21.76
CA VAL A 98 5.33 -5.65 -20.78
C VAL A 98 6.58 -6.53 -20.73
N VAL A 99 6.45 -7.85 -20.69
CA VAL A 99 7.59 -8.78 -20.70
C VAL A 99 8.45 -8.55 -21.96
N ALA A 100 7.81 -8.45 -23.14
CA ALA A 100 8.52 -8.24 -24.40
C ALA A 100 9.24 -6.89 -24.44
N GLY A 101 8.58 -5.82 -23.96
CA GLY A 101 9.17 -4.49 -23.85
C GLY A 101 10.35 -4.44 -22.89
N ALA A 102 10.19 -5.00 -21.68
CA ALA A 102 11.25 -5.04 -20.68
C ALA A 102 12.48 -5.87 -21.14
N LEU A 103 12.26 -7.02 -21.77
CA LEU A 103 13.35 -7.80 -22.37
C LEU A 103 14.02 -7.03 -23.53
N GLY A 104 13.24 -6.36 -24.36
CA GLY A 104 13.77 -5.53 -25.44
C GLY A 104 14.67 -4.40 -24.90
N ALA A 105 14.27 -3.73 -23.82
CA ALA A 105 15.06 -2.70 -23.15
C ALA A 105 16.32 -3.27 -22.48
N ALA A 106 16.23 -4.44 -21.82
CA ALA A 106 17.36 -5.10 -21.19
C ALA A 106 18.44 -5.52 -22.19
N LEU A 107 18.03 -5.97 -23.38
CA LEU A 107 18.92 -6.44 -24.45
C LEU A 107 19.38 -5.32 -25.40
N ALA A 108 18.90 -4.08 -25.20
CA ALA A 108 19.15 -2.98 -26.10
C ALA A 108 20.64 -2.63 -26.19
N SER A 109 21.12 -2.46 -27.42
CA SER A 109 22.47 -2.00 -27.77
C SER A 109 22.52 -0.53 -28.19
N SER A 110 21.35 0.10 -28.38
CA SER A 110 21.26 1.50 -28.81
C SER A 110 20.16 2.24 -28.05
N PRO A 111 20.26 3.58 -27.90
CA PRO A 111 19.22 4.37 -27.25
C PRO A 111 17.85 4.26 -27.95
N TYR A 112 17.82 4.15 -29.26
CA TYR A 112 16.58 4.03 -30.04
C TYR A 112 15.83 2.72 -29.73
N LEU A 113 16.56 1.63 -29.53
CA LEU A 113 15.97 0.35 -29.17
C LEU A 113 15.39 0.39 -27.76
N VAL A 114 16.07 1.07 -26.80
CA VAL A 114 15.50 1.32 -25.47
C VAL A 114 14.20 2.13 -25.60
N ILE A 115 14.19 3.21 -26.34
CA ILE A 115 13.00 4.09 -26.53
C ILE A 115 11.84 3.28 -27.13
N ALA A 116 12.08 2.49 -28.19
CA ALA A 116 11.05 1.64 -28.79
C ALA A 116 10.51 0.59 -27.81
N SER A 117 11.40 -0.03 -27.04
CA SER A 117 11.03 -0.99 -26.00
C SER A 117 10.20 -0.35 -24.89
N ARG A 118 10.53 0.87 -24.48
CA ARG A 118 9.77 1.67 -23.52
C ARG A 118 8.35 2.01 -24.02
N ALA A 119 8.19 2.33 -25.30
CA ALA A 119 6.88 2.54 -25.90
C ALA A 119 6.03 1.25 -25.84
N LEU A 120 6.65 0.10 -26.12
CA LEU A 120 6.00 -1.20 -26.05
C LEU A 120 5.61 -1.56 -24.59
N GLU A 121 6.49 -1.32 -23.64
CA GLU A 121 6.26 -1.52 -22.20
C GLU A 121 5.09 -0.66 -21.70
N GLY A 122 5.06 0.61 -22.08
CA GLY A 122 3.98 1.54 -21.78
C GLY A 122 2.64 1.10 -22.38
N LEU A 123 2.62 0.56 -23.61
CA LEU A 123 1.42 -0.03 -24.22
C LEU A 123 0.90 -1.20 -23.37
N GLY A 124 1.78 -2.12 -22.98
CA GLY A 124 1.43 -3.23 -22.10
C GLY A 124 0.90 -2.76 -20.75
N GLY A 125 1.57 -1.77 -20.14
CA GLY A 125 1.14 -1.11 -18.90
C GLY A 125 -0.25 -0.48 -19.00
N ALA A 126 -0.55 0.16 -20.12
CA ALA A 126 -1.89 0.73 -20.39
C ALA A 126 -2.99 -0.34 -20.41
N LEU A 127 -2.75 -1.48 -21.07
CA LEU A 127 -3.67 -2.62 -21.09
C LEU A 127 -3.93 -3.17 -19.68
N VAL A 128 -2.87 -3.30 -18.87
CA VAL A 128 -2.91 -3.77 -17.48
C VAL A 128 -3.71 -2.81 -16.60
N LEU A 129 -3.39 -1.50 -16.63
CA LEU A 129 -4.06 -0.50 -15.80
C LEU A 129 -5.55 -0.35 -16.15
N ALA A 130 -5.90 -0.44 -17.44
CA ALA A 130 -7.28 -0.32 -17.89
C ALA A 130 -8.18 -1.49 -17.44
N THR A 131 -7.60 -2.67 -17.22
CA THR A 131 -8.36 -3.90 -16.93
C THR A 131 -8.26 -4.35 -15.47
N GLY A 132 -7.13 -4.10 -14.80
CA GLY A 132 -6.80 -4.67 -13.50
C GLY A 132 -7.80 -4.33 -12.39
N SER A 133 -8.12 -3.05 -12.21
CA SER A 133 -9.06 -2.61 -11.16
C SER A 133 -10.48 -3.17 -11.34
N VAL A 134 -10.87 -3.41 -12.58
CA VAL A 134 -12.19 -3.97 -12.91
C VAL A 134 -12.22 -5.47 -12.65
N LEU A 135 -11.14 -6.20 -13.00
CA LEU A 135 -11.00 -7.63 -12.68
C LEU A 135 -11.07 -7.89 -11.17
N LEU A 136 -10.42 -7.05 -10.35
CA LEU A 136 -10.56 -7.11 -8.89
C LEU A 136 -12.02 -6.91 -8.47
N GLY A 137 -12.67 -5.89 -9.01
CA GLY A 137 -14.05 -5.58 -8.69
C GLY A 137 -15.06 -6.68 -9.07
N GLU A 138 -14.76 -7.51 -10.05
CA GLU A 138 -15.60 -8.64 -10.50
C GLU A 138 -15.32 -9.94 -9.73
N THR A 139 -14.08 -10.10 -9.25
CA THR A 139 -13.66 -11.34 -8.56
C THR A 139 -14.10 -11.35 -7.10
N PHE A 140 -14.17 -10.18 -6.44
CA PHE A 140 -14.56 -10.10 -5.05
C PHE A 140 -16.04 -9.74 -4.87
N GLU A 141 -16.71 -10.46 -3.98
CA GLU A 141 -18.07 -10.18 -3.54
C GLU A 141 -18.17 -8.79 -2.90
N ARG A 142 -19.40 -8.23 -2.86
CA ARG A 142 -19.62 -6.84 -2.39
C ARG A 142 -19.03 -6.61 -1.00
N ASP A 143 -19.12 -7.57 -0.09
CA ASP A 143 -18.72 -7.45 1.31
C ASP A 143 -17.17 -7.45 1.48
N ARG A 144 -16.46 -8.17 0.62
CA ARG A 144 -14.97 -8.26 0.65
C ARG A 144 -14.27 -7.34 -0.35
N ARG A 145 -15.01 -6.68 -1.22
CA ARG A 145 -14.47 -5.79 -2.24
C ARG A 145 -13.70 -4.61 -1.63
N GLY A 146 -14.20 -4.06 -0.52
CA GLY A 146 -13.54 -2.97 0.21
C GLY A 146 -12.15 -3.35 0.69
N VAL A 147 -12.01 -4.54 1.28
CA VAL A 147 -10.72 -5.07 1.75
C VAL A 147 -9.76 -5.31 0.59
N ALA A 148 -10.23 -5.94 -0.50
CA ALA A 148 -9.39 -6.21 -1.67
C ALA A 148 -8.86 -4.90 -2.31
N VAL A 149 -9.70 -3.87 -2.40
CA VAL A 149 -9.30 -2.54 -2.91
C VAL A 149 -8.34 -1.85 -1.95
N ALA A 150 -8.54 -1.99 -0.63
CA ALA A 150 -7.63 -1.43 0.38
C ALA A 150 -6.24 -2.09 0.30
N VAL A 151 -6.18 -3.42 0.27
CA VAL A 151 -4.91 -4.17 0.11
C VAL A 151 -4.22 -3.78 -1.20
N TRP A 152 -4.96 -3.77 -2.31
CA TRP A 152 -4.43 -3.33 -3.60
C TRP A 152 -3.88 -1.91 -3.56
N GLY A 153 -4.59 -0.98 -2.92
CA GLY A 153 -4.16 0.41 -2.74
C GLY A 153 -2.91 0.53 -1.87
N THR A 154 -2.82 -0.24 -0.77
CA THR A 154 -1.65 -0.28 0.12
C THR A 154 -0.42 -0.82 -0.60
N VAL A 155 -0.53 -1.94 -1.31
CA VAL A 155 0.56 -2.52 -2.11
C VAL A 155 1.03 -1.52 -3.18
N THR A 156 0.11 -0.85 -3.84
CA THR A 156 0.40 0.19 -4.84
C THR A 156 1.16 1.37 -4.23
N GLY A 157 0.69 1.89 -3.10
CA GLY A 157 1.33 3.00 -2.38
C GLY A 157 2.72 2.65 -1.86
N ALA A 158 2.87 1.47 -1.25
CA ALA A 158 4.16 0.96 -0.80
C ALA A 158 5.16 0.82 -1.96
N GLY A 159 4.69 0.35 -3.11
CA GLY A 159 5.53 0.23 -4.30
C GLY A 159 6.05 1.58 -4.81
N VAL A 160 5.18 2.57 -4.91
CA VAL A 160 5.59 3.94 -5.30
C VAL A 160 6.60 4.50 -4.30
N ALA A 161 6.41 4.24 -3.00
CA ALA A 161 7.31 4.70 -1.96
C ALA A 161 8.73 4.14 -2.09
N ILE A 162 8.86 2.84 -2.44
CA ILE A 162 10.16 2.17 -2.56
C ILE A 162 10.75 2.23 -3.97
N ALA A 163 10.02 2.71 -4.97
CA ALA A 163 10.42 2.71 -6.38
C ALA A 163 11.81 3.33 -6.63
N PRO A 164 12.15 4.52 -6.09
CA PRO A 164 13.48 5.09 -6.26
C PRO A 164 14.58 4.21 -5.68
N LEU A 165 14.33 3.57 -4.53
CA LEU A 165 15.28 2.69 -3.88
C LEU A 165 15.55 1.43 -4.72
N VAL A 166 14.50 0.83 -5.30
CA VAL A 166 14.64 -0.33 -6.20
C VAL A 166 15.51 0.06 -7.40
N GLY A 167 15.22 1.18 -8.06
CA GLY A 167 16.02 1.72 -9.16
C GLY A 167 17.47 1.94 -8.77
N GLY A 168 17.70 2.53 -7.59
CA GLY A 168 19.03 2.83 -7.06
C GLY A 168 19.85 1.56 -6.75
N VAL A 169 19.26 0.64 -5.97
CA VAL A 169 19.94 -0.61 -5.56
C VAL A 169 20.29 -1.48 -6.74
N VAL A 170 19.33 -1.74 -7.63
CA VAL A 170 19.55 -2.62 -8.80
C VAL A 170 20.57 -2.01 -9.74
N SER A 171 20.44 -0.72 -10.06
CA SER A 171 21.36 -0.05 -10.98
C SER A 171 22.76 0.09 -10.42
N ALA A 172 22.93 0.24 -9.09
CA ALA A 172 24.24 0.35 -8.46
C ALA A 172 24.98 -0.99 -8.39
N ARG A 173 24.26 -2.09 -8.09
CA ARG A 173 24.88 -3.39 -7.84
C ARG A 173 25.03 -4.26 -9.08
N ALA A 174 24.04 -4.21 -9.97
CA ALA A 174 23.97 -5.10 -11.13
C ALA A 174 24.01 -4.35 -12.49
N GLY A 175 23.74 -3.03 -12.47
CA GLY A 175 23.67 -2.21 -13.67
C GLY A 175 22.23 -2.01 -14.15
N TRP A 176 22.03 -1.01 -15.01
CA TRP A 176 20.70 -0.56 -15.48
C TRP A 176 19.92 -1.63 -16.25
N ARG A 177 20.60 -2.56 -16.96
CA ARG A 177 19.95 -3.65 -17.70
C ARG A 177 19.19 -4.61 -16.78
N TYR A 178 19.73 -4.86 -15.58
CA TYR A 178 19.10 -5.75 -14.61
C TYR A 178 17.81 -5.19 -14.03
N LEU A 179 17.61 -3.88 -14.07
CA LEU A 179 16.31 -3.28 -13.72
C LEU A 179 15.22 -3.80 -14.65
N PHE A 180 15.50 -3.81 -15.97
CA PHE A 180 14.56 -4.32 -16.98
C PHE A 180 14.40 -5.85 -16.93
N TYR A 181 15.47 -6.62 -16.64
CA TYR A 181 15.34 -8.06 -16.39
C TYR A 181 14.46 -8.35 -15.17
N LEU A 182 14.59 -7.58 -14.08
CA LEU A 182 13.73 -7.69 -12.90
C LEU A 182 12.28 -7.41 -13.26
N GLN A 183 12.03 -6.36 -14.04
CA GLN A 183 10.69 -6.01 -14.52
C GLN A 183 10.10 -7.13 -15.38
N ALA A 184 10.86 -7.68 -16.32
CA ALA A 184 10.43 -8.80 -17.14
C ALA A 184 10.10 -10.04 -16.30
N ALA A 185 10.92 -10.37 -15.31
CA ALA A 185 10.70 -11.50 -14.40
C ALA A 185 9.43 -11.33 -13.57
N LEU A 186 9.22 -10.14 -13.00
CA LEU A 186 8.01 -9.83 -12.22
C LEU A 186 6.74 -9.81 -13.09
N ALA A 187 6.82 -9.28 -14.31
CA ALA A 187 5.71 -9.30 -15.27
C ALA A 187 5.40 -10.74 -15.72
N ALA A 188 6.41 -11.58 -15.96
CA ALA A 188 6.25 -12.99 -16.30
C ALA A 188 5.63 -13.78 -15.13
N LEU A 189 6.02 -13.50 -13.90
CA LEU A 189 5.41 -14.08 -12.70
C LEU A 189 3.94 -13.66 -12.58
N ALA A 190 3.62 -12.37 -12.75
CA ALA A 190 2.26 -11.87 -12.75
C ALA A 190 1.42 -12.50 -13.88
N LEU A 191 2.00 -12.69 -15.06
CA LEU A 191 1.40 -13.38 -16.20
C LEU A 191 1.08 -14.84 -15.85
N PHE A 192 2.03 -15.56 -15.28
CA PHE A 192 1.84 -16.96 -14.87
C PHE A 192 0.73 -17.09 -13.82
N VAL A 193 0.77 -16.28 -12.76
CA VAL A 193 -0.28 -16.26 -11.75
C VAL A 193 -1.64 -15.88 -12.38
N GLY A 194 -1.65 -14.91 -13.30
CA GLY A 194 -2.85 -14.50 -14.02
C GLY A 194 -3.44 -15.62 -14.89
N LEU A 195 -2.61 -16.39 -15.59
CA LEU A 195 -3.03 -17.55 -16.39
C LEU A 195 -3.69 -18.62 -15.52
N VAL A 196 -3.13 -18.83 -14.32
CA VAL A 196 -3.64 -19.86 -13.38
C VAL A 196 -4.87 -19.38 -12.62
N ALA A 197 -4.88 -18.14 -12.12
CA ALA A 197 -5.87 -17.66 -11.15
C ALA A 197 -7.06 -16.91 -11.77
N LEU A 198 -6.85 -16.18 -12.88
CA LEU A 198 -7.91 -15.38 -13.47
C LEU A 198 -8.95 -16.29 -14.16
N VAL A 199 -10.19 -16.18 -13.71
CA VAL A 199 -11.34 -16.82 -14.32
C VAL A 199 -12.22 -15.72 -14.93
N GLU A 200 -12.64 -15.92 -16.17
CA GLU A 200 -13.56 -15.01 -16.82
C GLU A 200 -14.98 -15.24 -16.32
N PRO A 201 -15.62 -14.28 -15.66
CA PRO A 201 -16.98 -14.45 -15.17
C PRO A 201 -17.92 -14.73 -16.35
N ALA A 202 -18.83 -15.67 -16.17
CA ALA A 202 -19.82 -16.05 -17.21
C ALA A 202 -20.69 -14.86 -17.68
N ARG A 203 -20.79 -13.78 -16.87
CA ARG A 203 -21.48 -12.54 -17.22
C ARG A 203 -20.72 -11.70 -18.25
N SER A 204 -19.39 -11.79 -18.32
CA SER A 204 -18.56 -11.09 -19.30
C SER A 204 -18.70 -11.68 -20.71
N ARG A 205 -19.11 -12.95 -20.82
CA ARG A 205 -19.35 -13.65 -22.13
C ARG A 205 -20.69 -13.33 -22.78
N ARG A 206 -21.60 -12.61 -22.10
CA ARG A 206 -22.84 -12.18 -22.72
C ARG A 206 -22.58 -10.87 -23.46
N PRO A 207 -22.62 -10.85 -24.82
CA PRO A 207 -22.63 -9.58 -25.55
C PRO A 207 -23.81 -8.77 -25.02
N ALA A 208 -23.58 -7.49 -24.72
CA ALA A 208 -24.64 -6.60 -24.26
C ALA A 208 -25.84 -6.71 -25.20
N ARG A 209 -26.98 -7.11 -24.65
CA ARG A 209 -28.24 -7.38 -25.40
C ARG A 209 -28.90 -6.12 -25.99
N THR A 210 -28.19 -5.03 -26.12
CA THR A 210 -28.65 -3.81 -26.80
C THR A 210 -27.87 -3.66 -28.11
N GLY A 211 -28.57 -3.80 -29.22
CA GLY A 211 -28.09 -3.95 -30.58
C GLY A 211 -27.27 -2.81 -31.23
N ALA A 212 -26.54 -2.05 -30.46
CA ALA A 212 -25.51 -1.15 -30.96
C ALA A 212 -24.14 -1.77 -30.69
N ARG A 213 -23.52 -2.41 -31.69
CA ARG A 213 -22.07 -2.65 -31.70
C ARG A 213 -21.40 -1.30 -31.43
N ARG A 214 -21.01 -1.03 -30.14
CA ARG A 214 -20.22 0.14 -29.81
C ARG A 214 -18.88 0.00 -30.54
N ARG A 215 -18.74 0.66 -31.69
CA ARG A 215 -17.46 0.74 -32.40
C ARG A 215 -16.50 1.56 -31.53
N ALA A 216 -15.25 1.10 -31.37
CA ALA A 216 -14.21 1.89 -30.72
C ALA A 216 -13.98 3.19 -31.52
N ASP A 217 -13.80 4.29 -30.85
CA ASP A 217 -13.47 5.58 -31.48
C ASP A 217 -12.01 5.64 -31.88
N TRP A 218 -11.68 4.93 -33.00
CA TRP A 218 -10.31 4.94 -33.53
C TRP A 218 -9.88 6.31 -34.05
N LYS A 219 -10.85 7.14 -34.47
CA LYS A 219 -10.57 8.51 -34.97
C LYS A 219 -10.18 9.41 -33.82
N GLY A 220 -10.93 9.42 -32.71
CA GLY A 220 -10.60 10.14 -31.51
C GLY A 220 -9.25 9.72 -30.94
N LEU A 221 -8.99 8.39 -30.86
CA LEU A 221 -7.70 7.88 -30.41
C LEU A 221 -6.54 8.38 -31.27
N ALA A 222 -6.64 8.28 -32.61
CA ALA A 222 -5.56 8.68 -33.51
C ALA A 222 -5.27 10.19 -33.40
N LEU A 223 -6.32 11.02 -33.36
CA LEU A 223 -6.17 12.46 -33.20
C LEU A 223 -5.54 12.84 -31.86
N PHE A 224 -6.00 12.24 -30.76
CA PHE A 224 -5.46 12.50 -29.43
C PHE A 224 -4.00 12.04 -29.32
N ALA A 225 -3.70 10.83 -29.80
CA ALA A 225 -2.34 10.26 -29.80
C ALA A 225 -1.39 11.15 -30.62
N ALA A 226 -1.78 11.54 -31.82
CA ALA A 226 -0.97 12.40 -32.67
C ALA A 226 -0.78 13.78 -32.04
N ALA A 227 -1.83 14.38 -31.48
CA ALA A 227 -1.75 15.68 -30.83
C ALA A 227 -0.77 15.70 -29.69
N VAL A 228 -0.87 14.74 -28.75
CA VAL A 228 0.01 14.66 -27.57
C VAL A 228 1.44 14.31 -27.98
N ALA A 229 1.62 13.36 -28.91
CA ALA A 229 2.95 12.99 -29.40
C ALA A 229 3.65 14.18 -30.09
N ILE A 230 2.97 14.91 -30.95
CA ILE A 230 3.53 16.08 -31.64
C ILE A 230 3.84 17.21 -30.66
N LEU A 231 3.02 17.38 -29.61
CA LEU A 231 3.28 18.36 -28.55
C LEU A 231 4.59 18.02 -27.82
N VAL A 232 4.77 16.76 -27.41
CA VAL A 232 5.99 16.29 -26.73
C VAL A 232 7.20 16.38 -27.68
N VAL A 233 7.05 16.01 -28.96
CA VAL A 233 8.09 16.20 -29.97
C VAL A 233 8.50 17.67 -30.07
N GLY A 234 7.56 18.62 -30.09
CA GLY A 234 7.82 20.05 -30.11
C GLY A 234 8.61 20.49 -28.88
N LEU A 235 8.20 20.04 -27.68
CA LEU A 235 8.89 20.33 -26.42
C LEU A 235 10.31 19.73 -26.38
N VAL A 236 10.48 18.46 -26.74
CA VAL A 236 11.80 17.81 -26.76
C VAL A 236 12.72 18.41 -27.83
N ARG A 237 12.17 18.89 -28.94
CA ARG A 237 12.98 19.60 -29.96
C ARG A 237 13.66 20.85 -29.43
N THR A 238 13.11 21.54 -28.45
CA THR A 238 13.77 22.73 -27.85
C THR A 238 15.05 22.35 -27.11
N THR A 239 15.24 21.07 -26.73
CA THR A 239 16.46 20.61 -26.07
C THR A 239 17.58 20.29 -27.05
N THR A 240 17.28 20.22 -28.36
CA THR A 240 18.29 19.99 -29.42
C THR A 240 18.98 21.27 -29.84
N SER A 241 20.04 21.17 -30.61
CA SER A 241 20.92 22.27 -31.00
C SER A 241 20.28 23.37 -31.83
N THR A 242 19.28 22.99 -32.60
CA THR A 242 18.60 23.88 -33.53
C THR A 242 17.23 24.31 -33.00
N GLY A 243 16.88 23.85 -31.77
CA GLY A 243 15.58 24.07 -31.14
C GLY A 243 15.61 25.26 -30.21
N ASP A 244 15.21 26.42 -30.67
CA ASP A 244 14.76 27.54 -29.87
C ASP A 244 13.22 27.52 -29.83
N TRP A 245 12.62 28.06 -28.75
CA TRP A 245 11.16 28.18 -28.58
C TRP A 245 10.49 28.91 -29.78
N THR A 246 11.24 29.80 -30.46
CA THR A 246 10.81 30.57 -31.60
C THR A 246 11.10 29.90 -32.93
N SER A 247 11.76 28.74 -32.94
CA SER A 247 12.09 28.06 -34.18
C SER A 247 10.81 27.60 -34.93
N THR A 248 10.80 27.76 -36.27
CA THR A 248 9.67 27.40 -37.14
C THR A 248 9.23 25.94 -36.90
N GLY A 249 10.20 25.04 -36.68
CA GLY A 249 9.91 23.63 -36.42
C GLY A 249 9.16 23.36 -35.10
N VAL A 250 9.51 24.10 -34.04
CA VAL A 250 8.84 23.99 -32.72
C VAL A 250 7.46 24.62 -32.79
N LEU A 251 7.35 25.83 -33.41
CA LEU A 251 6.05 26.49 -33.59
C LEU A 251 5.10 25.69 -34.49
N ALA A 252 5.62 25.02 -35.52
CA ALA A 252 4.83 24.12 -36.36
C ALA A 252 4.31 22.92 -35.58
N CYS A 253 5.12 22.34 -34.67
CA CYS A 253 4.67 21.25 -33.76
C CYS A 253 3.55 21.75 -32.84
N PHE A 254 3.69 22.94 -32.24
CA PHE A 254 2.63 23.48 -31.34
C PHE A 254 1.36 23.82 -32.11
N GLY A 255 1.47 24.38 -33.30
CA GLY A 255 0.33 24.67 -34.19
C GLY A 255 -0.38 23.39 -34.63
N ALA A 256 0.37 22.39 -35.09
CA ALA A 256 -0.17 21.08 -35.47
C ALA A 256 -0.85 20.37 -34.32
N SER A 257 -0.22 20.32 -33.12
CA SER A 257 -0.79 19.74 -31.93
C SER A 257 -2.10 20.44 -31.55
N SER A 258 -2.12 21.77 -31.54
CA SER A 258 -3.31 22.54 -31.20
C SER A 258 -4.45 22.25 -32.18
N LEU A 259 -4.17 22.21 -33.51
CA LEU A 259 -5.15 21.87 -34.50
C LEU A 259 -5.71 20.45 -34.31
N LEU A 260 -4.85 19.48 -34.04
CA LEU A 260 -5.27 18.09 -33.79
C LEU A 260 -6.08 17.96 -32.48
N LEU A 261 -5.79 18.74 -31.42
CA LEU A 261 -6.61 18.78 -30.20
C LEU A 261 -8.01 19.37 -30.50
N VAL A 262 -8.09 20.44 -31.30
CA VAL A 262 -9.38 21.00 -31.69
C VAL A 262 -10.18 19.99 -32.53
N ALA A 263 -9.53 19.31 -33.47
CA ALA A 263 -10.16 18.27 -34.29
C ALA A 263 -10.60 17.08 -33.40
N PHE A 264 -9.81 16.69 -32.44
CA PHE A 264 -10.14 15.66 -31.45
C PHE A 264 -11.40 16.03 -30.67
N VAL A 265 -11.47 17.23 -30.09
CA VAL A 265 -12.65 17.72 -29.36
C VAL A 265 -13.88 17.75 -30.29
N GLY A 266 -13.74 18.18 -31.54
CA GLY A 266 -14.81 18.16 -32.51
C GLY A 266 -15.34 16.75 -32.79
N VAL A 267 -14.45 15.78 -32.98
CA VAL A 267 -14.82 14.37 -33.18
C VAL A 267 -15.52 13.80 -31.96
N GLU A 268 -15.00 14.06 -30.74
CA GLU A 268 -15.56 13.56 -29.48
C GLU A 268 -16.97 14.11 -29.18
N ILE A 269 -17.27 15.35 -29.60
CA ILE A 269 -18.62 15.93 -29.46
C ILE A 269 -19.63 15.25 -30.35
N VAL A 270 -19.22 14.85 -31.56
CA VAL A 270 -20.11 14.30 -32.61
C VAL A 270 -20.13 12.76 -32.56
N SER A 271 -19.12 12.12 -31.95
CA SER A 271 -18.99 10.66 -31.90
C SER A 271 -20.16 10.01 -31.15
N PRO A 272 -20.82 8.99 -31.72
CA PRO A 272 -21.89 8.25 -31.03
C PRO A 272 -21.36 7.38 -29.87
N ALA A 273 -20.04 7.12 -29.84
CA ALA A 273 -19.38 6.36 -28.79
C ALA A 273 -18.05 7.03 -28.42
N PRO A 274 -18.08 8.23 -27.82
CA PRO A 274 -16.88 9.01 -27.53
C PRO A 274 -15.96 8.26 -26.54
N MET A 275 -14.64 8.35 -26.80
CA MET A 275 -13.61 7.80 -25.94
C MET A 275 -13.57 8.56 -24.60
N LEU A 276 -13.73 9.87 -24.69
CA LEU A 276 -13.78 10.78 -23.54
C LEU A 276 -15.11 11.53 -23.54
N ALA A 277 -15.99 11.19 -22.61
CA ALA A 277 -17.30 11.84 -22.51
C ALA A 277 -17.14 13.33 -22.16
N MET A 278 -17.18 14.22 -23.20
CA MET A 278 -17.01 15.68 -23.04
C MET A 278 -18.00 16.30 -22.05
N GLY A 279 -19.16 15.67 -21.83
CA GLY A 279 -20.14 16.06 -20.81
C GLY A 279 -19.60 16.04 -19.38
N LEU A 280 -18.54 15.24 -19.11
CA LEU A 280 -17.90 15.20 -17.79
C LEU A 280 -17.25 16.55 -17.44
N PHE A 281 -16.69 17.27 -18.41
CA PHE A 281 -16.02 18.55 -18.20
C PHE A 281 -17.00 19.71 -17.91
N ARG A 282 -18.27 19.53 -18.19
CA ARG A 282 -19.30 20.47 -17.73
C ARG A 282 -19.50 20.42 -16.20
N ARG A 283 -19.06 19.34 -15.56
CA ARG A 283 -19.13 19.19 -14.11
C ARG A 283 -17.89 19.79 -13.44
N ARG A 284 -18.05 20.89 -12.75
CA ARG A 284 -16.96 21.65 -12.11
C ARG A 284 -16.04 20.80 -11.25
N THR A 285 -16.60 19.85 -10.50
CA THR A 285 -15.83 18.94 -9.62
C THR A 285 -14.94 18.01 -10.42
N PHE A 286 -15.40 17.46 -11.55
CA PHE A 286 -14.60 16.61 -12.42
C PHE A 286 -13.44 17.40 -13.07
N THR A 287 -13.73 18.59 -13.61
CA THR A 287 -12.71 19.45 -14.23
C THR A 287 -11.66 19.88 -13.21
N GLY A 288 -12.09 20.32 -12.02
CA GLY A 288 -11.16 20.68 -10.94
C GLY A 288 -10.28 19.54 -10.48
N ALA A 289 -10.84 18.33 -10.33
CA ALA A 289 -10.08 17.13 -9.98
C ALA A 289 -9.11 16.70 -11.10
N SER A 290 -9.50 16.82 -12.37
CA SER A 290 -8.65 16.48 -13.52
C SER A 290 -7.46 17.43 -13.66
N VAL A 291 -7.69 18.74 -13.50
CA VAL A 291 -6.61 19.75 -13.49
C VAL A 291 -5.69 19.56 -12.28
N ALA A 292 -6.24 19.26 -11.11
CA ALA A 292 -5.45 18.95 -9.93
C ALA A 292 -4.59 17.68 -10.12
N ALA A 293 -5.11 16.64 -10.78
CA ALA A 293 -4.39 15.43 -11.12
C ALA A 293 -3.24 15.69 -12.10
N PHE A 294 -3.51 16.48 -13.14
CA PHE A 294 -2.51 16.93 -14.09
C PHE A 294 -1.39 17.72 -13.40
N GLY A 295 -1.75 18.76 -12.64
CA GLY A 295 -0.77 19.65 -12.01
C GLY A 295 0.06 18.96 -10.93
N LEU A 296 -0.54 18.07 -10.13
CA LEU A 296 0.19 17.25 -9.15
C LEU A 296 1.30 16.46 -9.84
N SER A 297 0.95 15.73 -10.91
CA SER A 297 1.91 14.88 -11.60
C SER A 297 2.96 15.68 -12.36
N ALA A 298 2.58 16.76 -13.01
CA ALA A 298 3.53 17.64 -13.70
C ALA A 298 4.53 18.28 -12.72
N ALA A 299 4.05 18.72 -11.56
CA ALA A 299 4.88 19.39 -10.56
C ALA A 299 5.84 18.46 -9.82
N VAL A 300 5.41 17.21 -9.52
CA VAL A 300 6.20 16.26 -8.71
C VAL A 300 7.03 15.33 -9.60
N LEU A 301 6.37 14.67 -10.57
CA LEU A 301 7.03 13.67 -11.41
C LEU A 301 7.85 14.30 -12.53
N GLY A 302 7.50 15.53 -12.96
CA GLY A 302 8.22 16.25 -13.99
C GLY A 302 9.68 16.55 -13.65
N PRO A 303 10.00 17.18 -12.49
CA PRO A 303 11.37 17.49 -12.10
C PRO A 303 12.19 16.30 -11.60
N ALA A 304 11.54 15.20 -11.16
CA ALA A 304 12.21 14.10 -10.48
C ALA A 304 13.37 13.45 -11.28
N PRO A 305 13.24 13.15 -12.58
CA PRO A 305 14.34 12.61 -13.40
C PRO A 305 15.52 13.57 -13.50
N PHE A 306 15.24 14.86 -13.60
CA PHE A 306 16.29 15.90 -13.71
C PHE A 306 16.99 16.12 -12.40
N LEU A 307 16.29 15.98 -11.27
CA LEU A 307 16.92 15.97 -9.95
C LEU A 307 17.86 14.76 -9.81
N ALA A 308 17.45 13.57 -10.26
CA ALA A 308 18.32 12.39 -10.23
C ALA A 308 19.59 12.61 -11.09
N LEU A 309 19.43 13.19 -12.28
CA LEU A 309 20.54 13.53 -13.15
C LEU A 309 21.46 14.63 -12.54
N TYR A 310 20.87 15.66 -11.95
CA TYR A 310 21.59 16.73 -11.24
C TYR A 310 22.46 16.17 -10.10
N LEU A 311 21.89 15.34 -9.26
CA LEU A 311 22.58 14.72 -8.12
C LEU A 311 23.78 13.87 -8.57
N TYR A 312 23.60 13.19 -9.70
CA TYR A 312 24.66 12.39 -10.29
C TYR A 312 25.77 13.27 -10.91
N LEU A 313 25.39 14.24 -11.77
CA LEU A 313 26.34 15.05 -12.51
C LEU A 313 27.04 16.08 -11.66
N GLN A 314 26.29 16.74 -10.75
CA GLN A 314 26.77 17.86 -9.93
C GLN A 314 27.45 17.39 -8.66
N LEU A 315 26.84 16.43 -7.94
CA LEU A 315 27.32 16.00 -6.63
C LEU A 315 28.04 14.66 -6.66
N GLY A 316 28.12 14.01 -7.82
CA GLY A 316 28.80 12.71 -7.97
C GLY A 316 28.13 11.56 -7.19
N TYR A 317 26.86 11.69 -6.82
CA TYR A 317 26.17 10.67 -6.05
C TYR A 317 25.99 9.38 -6.85
N SER A 318 26.19 8.24 -6.18
CA SER A 318 25.87 6.94 -6.76
C SER A 318 24.36 6.79 -6.98
N THR A 319 23.94 5.92 -7.90
CA THR A 319 22.52 5.62 -8.13
C THR A 319 21.82 5.12 -6.87
N LEU A 320 22.54 4.42 -5.98
CA LEU A 320 22.02 3.99 -4.69
C LEU A 320 21.74 5.20 -3.77
N ALA A 321 22.67 6.14 -3.67
CA ALA A 321 22.50 7.36 -2.87
C ALA A 321 21.35 8.22 -3.41
N ILE A 322 21.21 8.32 -4.74
CA ILE A 322 20.09 9.02 -5.39
C ILE A 322 18.77 8.34 -5.05
N GLY A 323 18.69 7.02 -5.20
CA GLY A 323 17.49 6.25 -4.92
C GLY A 323 17.06 6.34 -3.45
N SER A 324 18.00 6.19 -2.50
CA SER A 324 17.72 6.31 -1.07
C SER A 324 17.27 7.72 -0.67
N GLY A 325 17.85 8.76 -1.26
CA GLY A 325 17.48 10.13 -0.97
C GLY A 325 16.11 10.53 -1.54
N LEU A 326 15.75 10.04 -2.73
CA LEU A 326 14.43 10.29 -3.31
C LEU A 326 13.29 9.58 -2.55
N VAL A 327 13.60 8.62 -1.68
CA VAL A 327 12.62 8.06 -0.73
C VAL A 327 12.10 9.14 0.23
N LEU A 328 12.83 10.23 0.48
CA LEU A 328 12.31 11.37 1.25
C LEU A 328 11.07 12.01 0.60
N LEU A 329 10.97 11.96 -0.73
CA LEU A 329 9.79 12.44 -1.46
C LEU A 329 8.66 11.40 -1.46
N THR A 330 8.97 10.13 -1.72
CA THR A 330 7.96 9.08 -1.95
C THR A 330 7.62 8.28 -0.68
N GLY A 331 8.57 8.10 0.23
CA GLY A 331 8.41 7.31 1.45
C GLY A 331 7.52 7.95 2.52
N VAL A 332 7.32 9.27 2.43
CA VAL A 332 6.32 9.99 3.25
C VAL A 332 4.92 9.35 3.11
N THR A 333 4.63 8.76 1.95
CA THR A 333 3.38 8.01 1.70
C THR A 333 3.12 6.95 2.77
N LEU A 334 4.14 6.18 3.17
CA LEU A 334 4.00 5.11 4.15
C LEU A 334 3.63 5.65 5.54
N VAL A 335 4.22 6.79 5.92
CA VAL A 335 3.98 7.43 7.22
C VAL A 335 2.59 8.09 7.26
N PHE A 336 2.18 8.72 6.18
CA PHE A 336 0.93 9.48 6.12
C PHE A 336 -0.31 8.62 5.78
N LEU A 337 -0.13 7.42 5.23
CA LEU A 337 -1.22 6.54 4.80
C LEU A 337 -2.30 6.33 5.88
N PRO A 338 -1.97 6.01 7.15
CA PRO A 338 -2.97 5.85 8.21
C PRO A 338 -3.71 7.15 8.55
N PHE A 339 -3.03 8.29 8.48
CA PHE A 339 -3.61 9.61 8.82
C PHE A 339 -4.54 10.14 7.72
N THR A 340 -4.29 9.77 6.47
CA THR A 340 -5.09 10.26 5.33
C THR A 340 -6.54 9.81 5.45
N GLY A 341 -6.80 8.60 5.93
CA GLY A 341 -8.15 8.08 6.15
C GLY A 341 -8.93 8.90 7.19
N TRP A 342 -8.31 9.17 8.32
CA TRP A 342 -8.89 9.99 9.40
C TRP A 342 -9.13 11.44 8.95
N LEU A 343 -8.13 12.06 8.33
CA LEU A 343 -8.21 13.45 7.88
C LEU A 343 -9.33 13.65 6.84
N GLY A 344 -9.58 12.66 5.99
CA GLY A 344 -10.67 12.70 5.00
C GLY A 344 -12.07 12.63 5.60
N ARG A 345 -12.21 12.23 6.85
CA ARG A 345 -13.51 12.25 7.59
C ARG A 345 -13.79 13.63 8.19
N VAL A 346 -12.75 14.35 8.58
CA VAL A 346 -12.85 15.62 9.32
C VAL A 346 -12.84 16.83 8.37
N VAL A 347 -11.97 16.79 7.34
CA VAL A 347 -11.72 17.94 6.46
C VAL A 347 -12.39 17.75 5.10
N PRO A 348 -13.06 18.78 4.56
CA PRO A 348 -13.64 18.73 3.21
C PRO A 348 -12.62 18.40 2.13
N VAL A 349 -12.95 17.50 1.20
CA VAL A 349 -12.05 17.00 0.15
C VAL A 349 -11.41 18.11 -0.67
N LYS A 350 -12.14 19.17 -1.00
CA LYS A 350 -11.61 20.33 -1.73
C LYS A 350 -10.44 21.01 -1.00
N LEU A 351 -10.56 21.15 0.34
CA LEU A 351 -9.50 21.77 1.15
C LEU A 351 -8.26 20.87 1.24
N LEU A 352 -8.45 19.55 1.32
CA LEU A 352 -7.35 18.58 1.31
C LEU A 352 -6.59 18.59 -0.01
N ILE A 353 -7.30 18.64 -1.15
CA ILE A 353 -6.68 18.74 -2.47
C ILE A 353 -5.92 20.07 -2.59
N CYS A 354 -6.55 21.18 -2.24
CA CYS A 354 -5.93 22.51 -2.30
C CYS A 354 -4.70 22.59 -1.37
N ALA A 355 -4.85 22.22 -0.10
CA ALA A 355 -3.76 22.27 0.88
C ALA A 355 -2.59 21.36 0.48
N GLY A 356 -2.87 20.16 -0.03
CA GLY A 356 -1.82 19.26 -0.49
C GLY A 356 -1.08 19.80 -1.72
N LEU A 357 -1.77 20.42 -2.68
CA LEU A 357 -1.11 21.09 -3.83
C LEU A 357 -0.31 22.33 -3.39
N VAL A 358 -0.78 23.06 -2.39
CA VAL A 358 -0.03 24.16 -1.77
C VAL A 358 1.23 23.63 -1.10
N LEU A 359 1.16 22.50 -0.37
CA LEU A 359 2.33 21.86 0.22
C LEU A 359 3.32 21.39 -0.86
N VAL A 360 2.85 20.80 -1.97
CA VAL A 360 3.71 20.46 -3.11
C VAL A 360 4.41 21.72 -3.64
N GLY A 361 3.66 22.79 -3.88
CA GLY A 361 4.20 24.07 -4.33
C GLY A 361 5.22 24.66 -3.36
N ALA A 362 4.92 24.64 -2.06
CA ALA A 362 5.82 25.13 -1.01
C ALA A 362 7.10 24.27 -0.92
N GLY A 363 7.00 22.94 -1.01
CA GLY A 363 8.16 22.06 -1.02
C GLY A 363 9.08 22.30 -2.20
N LEU A 364 8.52 22.46 -3.41
CA LEU A 364 9.30 22.80 -4.60
C LEU A 364 9.88 24.22 -4.53
N TRP A 365 9.16 25.17 -3.95
CA TRP A 365 9.68 26.49 -3.69
C TRP A 365 10.86 26.47 -2.71
N LEU A 366 10.76 25.68 -1.64
CA LEU A 366 11.89 25.46 -0.71
C LEU A 366 13.11 24.89 -1.46
N LEU A 367 12.91 23.89 -2.34
CA LEU A 367 13.98 23.33 -3.17
C LEU A 367 14.59 24.40 -4.09
N SER A 368 13.78 25.29 -4.66
CA SER A 368 14.27 26.39 -5.51
C SER A 368 15.09 27.44 -4.75
N ARG A 369 15.07 27.43 -3.42
CA ARG A 369 15.83 28.33 -2.54
C ARG A 369 16.94 27.61 -1.77
N SER A 370 16.98 26.29 -1.80
CA SER A 370 18.01 25.52 -1.11
C SER A 370 19.32 25.52 -1.92
N PRO A 371 20.48 25.43 -1.26
CA PRO A 371 21.76 25.41 -1.97
C PRO A 371 22.00 24.17 -2.83
N LEU A 372 21.16 23.16 -2.78
CA LEU A 372 21.23 21.89 -3.52
C LEU A 372 22.59 21.18 -3.42
N THR A 373 23.32 21.34 -2.33
CA THR A 373 24.68 20.82 -2.14
C THR A 373 24.69 19.47 -1.40
N SER A 374 23.63 19.14 -0.69
CA SER A 374 23.55 17.91 0.14
C SER A 374 22.13 17.48 0.34
N TRP A 375 21.92 16.20 0.75
CA TRP A 375 20.59 15.70 1.11
C TRP A 375 19.95 16.49 2.25
N SER A 376 20.73 16.94 3.23
CA SER A 376 20.22 17.72 4.37
C SER A 376 19.61 19.06 3.94
N SER A 377 20.18 19.72 2.92
CA SER A 377 19.64 20.96 2.38
C SER A 377 18.36 20.76 1.57
N MET A 378 18.21 19.62 0.90
CA MET A 378 17.04 19.28 0.06
C MET A 378 15.91 18.61 0.84
N ALA A 379 16.22 17.91 1.95
CA ALA A 379 15.27 17.10 2.71
C ALA A 379 14.00 17.87 3.13
N PRO A 380 14.05 19.11 3.66
CA PRO A 380 12.83 19.83 4.03
C PRO A 380 11.87 20.02 2.84
N GLY A 381 12.40 20.40 1.68
CA GLY A 381 11.61 20.60 0.47
C GLY A 381 10.99 19.29 -0.05
N LEU A 382 11.77 18.20 -0.07
CA LEU A 382 11.30 16.86 -0.49
C LEU A 382 10.23 16.31 0.45
N LEU A 383 10.40 16.42 1.77
CA LEU A 383 9.42 15.95 2.75
C LEU A 383 8.11 16.73 2.67
N VAL A 384 8.16 18.06 2.53
CA VAL A 384 6.95 18.89 2.39
C VAL A 384 6.24 18.60 1.08
N ALA A 385 6.95 18.43 -0.04
CA ALA A 385 6.37 18.05 -1.31
C ALA A 385 5.75 16.63 -1.26
N GLY A 386 6.43 15.69 -0.61
CA GLY A 386 5.94 14.32 -0.41
C GLY A 386 4.66 14.26 0.43
N ALA A 387 4.60 15.03 1.52
CA ALA A 387 3.39 15.15 2.34
C ALA A 387 2.20 15.71 1.52
N GLY A 388 2.48 16.72 0.68
CA GLY A 388 1.48 17.26 -0.25
C GLY A 388 1.00 16.23 -1.27
N LEU A 389 1.92 15.47 -1.87
CA LEU A 389 1.61 14.40 -2.83
C LEU A 389 0.63 13.37 -2.25
N GLU A 390 0.91 12.92 -1.02
CA GLU A 390 0.08 11.92 -0.35
C GLU A 390 -1.29 12.47 0.06
N LEU A 391 -1.34 13.71 0.48
CA LEU A 391 -2.60 14.35 0.86
C LEU A 391 -3.57 14.46 -0.33
N VAL A 392 -3.07 14.68 -1.53
CA VAL A 392 -3.86 14.87 -2.78
C VAL A 392 -4.25 13.55 -3.43
N SER A 393 -3.30 12.61 -3.60
CA SER A 393 -3.44 11.44 -4.48
C SER A 393 -4.71 10.59 -4.22
N PRO A 394 -5.05 10.18 -2.99
CA PRO A 394 -6.25 9.38 -2.73
C PRO A 394 -7.55 10.18 -2.95
N ARG A 395 -7.50 11.50 -2.77
CA ARG A 395 -8.68 12.38 -2.88
C ARG A 395 -9.10 12.65 -4.32
N LEU A 396 -8.14 12.63 -5.24
CA LEU A 396 -8.44 12.80 -6.67
C LEU A 396 -9.29 11.66 -7.22
N ALA A 397 -8.99 10.42 -6.84
CA ALA A 397 -9.78 9.25 -7.23
C ALA A 397 -11.22 9.34 -6.70
N LEU A 398 -11.38 9.73 -5.44
CA LEU A 398 -12.70 9.94 -4.83
C LEU A 398 -13.47 11.09 -5.50
N ALA A 399 -12.83 12.24 -5.72
CA ALA A 399 -13.47 13.40 -6.34
C ALA A 399 -13.91 13.09 -7.77
N SER A 400 -13.12 12.38 -8.55
CA SER A 400 -13.45 12.00 -9.93
C SER A 400 -14.64 11.02 -9.99
N ALA A 401 -14.65 10.00 -9.12
CA ALA A 401 -15.74 9.02 -9.05
C ALA A 401 -17.05 9.62 -8.53
N ALA A 402 -16.99 10.60 -7.63
CA ALA A 402 -18.14 11.21 -6.98
C ALA A 402 -19.01 12.07 -7.93
N THR A 403 -18.50 12.43 -9.09
CA THR A 403 -19.21 13.32 -10.04
C THR A 403 -20.20 12.63 -10.94
N VAL A 404 -20.17 11.29 -10.98
CA VAL A 404 -20.93 10.48 -11.94
C VAL A 404 -21.65 9.33 -11.24
N GLY A 405 -22.74 8.88 -11.86
CA GLY A 405 -23.42 7.67 -11.39
C GLY A 405 -22.52 6.42 -11.48
N PRO A 406 -22.89 5.33 -10.82
CA PRO A 406 -22.09 4.09 -10.74
C PRO A 406 -21.71 3.53 -12.11
N GLU A 407 -22.53 3.75 -13.13
CA GLU A 407 -22.30 3.28 -14.51
C GLU A 407 -21.14 4.00 -15.20
N LEU A 408 -20.93 5.29 -14.93
CA LEU A 408 -19.89 6.12 -15.53
C LEU A 408 -18.64 6.25 -14.66
N ALA A 409 -18.67 5.77 -13.42
CA ALA A 409 -17.53 5.84 -12.50
C ALA A 409 -16.24 5.22 -13.08
N PRO A 410 -16.26 4.07 -13.79
CA PRO A 410 -15.06 3.54 -14.42
C PRO A 410 -14.50 4.44 -15.53
N VAL A 411 -15.37 5.13 -16.27
CA VAL A 411 -14.97 6.08 -17.34
C VAL A 411 -14.30 7.31 -16.71
N ALA A 412 -14.89 7.86 -15.65
CA ALA A 412 -14.33 9.01 -14.93
C ALA A 412 -12.97 8.68 -14.29
N ALA A 413 -12.81 7.48 -13.72
CA ALA A 413 -11.56 7.04 -13.14
C ALA A 413 -10.45 6.89 -14.20
N ARG A 414 -10.75 6.30 -15.36
CA ARG A 414 -9.82 6.20 -16.50
C ARG A 414 -9.41 7.58 -17.01
N ALA A 415 -10.38 8.48 -17.21
CA ALA A 415 -10.11 9.84 -17.64
C ALA A 415 -9.20 10.58 -16.64
N SER A 416 -9.47 10.50 -15.32
CA SER A 416 -8.62 11.09 -14.28
C SER A 416 -7.19 10.51 -14.31
N SER A 417 -7.04 9.22 -14.54
CA SER A 417 -5.72 8.59 -14.72
C SER A 417 -5.01 9.10 -15.96
N THR A 418 -5.71 9.29 -17.08
CA THR A 418 -5.15 9.87 -18.31
C THR A 418 -4.63 11.29 -18.06
N PHE A 419 -5.38 12.15 -17.34
CA PHE A 419 -4.92 13.50 -16.99
C PHE A 419 -3.68 13.48 -16.09
N ARG A 420 -3.59 12.54 -15.17
CA ARG A 420 -2.40 12.36 -14.34
C ARG A 420 -1.18 11.97 -15.18
N GLN A 421 -1.32 11.02 -16.08
CA GLN A 421 -0.22 10.60 -16.96
C GLN A 421 0.15 11.72 -17.97
N LEU A 422 -0.85 12.45 -18.48
CA LEU A 422 -0.62 13.62 -19.33
C LEU A 422 0.17 14.71 -18.59
N GLY A 423 -0.12 14.92 -17.30
CA GLY A 423 0.65 15.80 -16.43
C GLY A 423 2.10 15.34 -16.30
N THR A 424 2.35 14.04 -16.14
CA THR A 424 3.70 13.47 -16.10
C THR A 424 4.45 13.71 -17.41
N ALA A 425 3.86 13.35 -18.56
CA ALA A 425 4.49 13.52 -19.87
C ALA A 425 4.80 15.00 -20.14
N LEU A 426 3.80 15.86 -20.06
CA LEU A 426 4.03 17.29 -20.34
C LEU A 426 4.92 17.96 -19.28
N GLY A 427 4.89 17.46 -18.02
CA GLY A 427 5.79 17.90 -16.97
C GLY A 427 7.25 17.59 -17.28
N VAL A 428 7.56 16.34 -17.63
CA VAL A 428 8.94 15.94 -18.01
C VAL A 428 9.38 16.68 -19.25
N ALA A 429 8.56 16.73 -20.30
CA ALA A 429 8.93 17.40 -21.56
C ALA A 429 9.15 18.90 -21.37
N ALA A 430 8.22 19.61 -20.71
CA ALA A 430 8.30 21.06 -20.54
C ALA A 430 9.40 21.48 -19.55
N LEU A 431 9.54 20.79 -18.41
CA LEU A 431 10.56 21.12 -17.42
C LEU A 431 11.96 20.74 -17.89
N GLY A 432 12.09 19.64 -18.68
CA GLY A 432 13.34 19.29 -19.31
C GLY A 432 13.75 20.28 -20.40
N SER A 433 12.77 20.78 -21.19
CA SER A 433 12.97 21.87 -22.13
C SER A 433 13.43 23.15 -21.44
N LEU A 434 12.78 23.52 -20.32
CA LEU A 434 13.17 24.65 -19.49
C LEU A 434 14.60 24.49 -18.94
N LEU A 435 14.93 23.31 -18.40
CA LEU A 435 16.27 22.99 -17.91
C LEU A 435 17.33 23.22 -18.99
N ALA A 436 17.12 22.64 -20.19
CA ALA A 436 18.08 22.73 -21.29
C ALA A 436 18.24 24.15 -21.82
N THR A 437 17.16 24.90 -21.93
CA THR A 437 17.19 26.28 -22.41
C THR A 437 17.91 27.18 -21.41
N ARG A 438 17.53 27.09 -20.13
CA ARG A 438 18.16 27.91 -19.08
C ARG A 438 19.60 27.57 -18.87
N LEU A 439 19.98 26.32 -18.91
CA LEU A 439 21.37 25.91 -18.80
C LEU A 439 22.21 26.53 -19.95
N ARG A 440 21.68 26.59 -21.19
CA ARG A 440 22.35 27.22 -22.31
C ARG A 440 22.54 28.74 -22.08
N ASP A 441 21.47 29.41 -21.65
CA ASP A 441 21.48 30.84 -21.37
C ASP A 441 22.47 31.17 -20.23
N ASP A 442 22.41 30.44 -19.12
CA ASP A 442 23.24 30.66 -17.94
C ASP A 442 24.73 30.36 -18.22
N ILE A 443 25.04 29.30 -18.98
CA ILE A 443 26.42 29.02 -19.45
C ILE A 443 26.86 30.08 -20.45
N ALA A 444 26.00 30.51 -21.38
CA ALA A 444 26.34 31.54 -22.33
C ALA A 444 26.69 32.86 -21.62
N HIS A 445 25.92 33.24 -20.60
CA HIS A 445 26.22 34.42 -19.78
C HIS A 445 27.52 34.27 -18.99
N ALA A 446 27.76 33.15 -18.34
CA ALA A 446 28.95 32.88 -17.56
C ALA A 446 30.23 32.88 -18.43
N VAL A 447 30.13 32.37 -19.65
CA VAL A 447 31.22 32.24 -20.60
C VAL A 447 31.45 33.58 -21.37
N SER A 448 30.41 34.40 -21.54
CA SER A 448 30.57 35.72 -22.19
C SER A 448 31.51 36.66 -21.43
N ALA A 449 31.68 36.47 -20.14
CA ALA A 449 32.63 37.19 -19.30
C ALA A 449 34.10 36.73 -19.52
N VAL A 450 34.35 35.64 -20.26
CA VAL A 450 35.62 35.02 -20.50
C VAL A 450 36.10 35.36 -21.93
N PRO A 451 37.19 36.14 -22.09
CA PRO A 451 37.70 36.47 -23.42
C PRO A 451 38.04 35.20 -24.22
N GLY A 452 37.51 35.12 -25.46
CA GLY A 452 37.80 34.00 -26.40
C GLY A 452 36.90 32.79 -26.29
N ALA A 453 35.95 32.74 -25.34
CA ALA A 453 35.10 31.56 -25.11
C ALA A 453 33.66 31.71 -25.66
N VAL A 454 33.26 32.85 -26.15
CA VAL A 454 31.87 33.19 -26.55
C VAL A 454 31.28 32.24 -27.60
N GLY A 455 32.09 31.74 -28.55
CA GLY A 455 31.62 30.79 -29.57
C GLY A 455 31.42 29.36 -29.11
N GLN A 456 31.84 29.02 -27.90
CA GLN A 456 31.88 27.62 -27.39
C GLN A 456 30.76 27.34 -26.35
N SER A 457 30.03 28.34 -25.92
CA SER A 457 29.03 28.25 -24.85
C SER A 457 27.90 27.22 -25.17
N GLY A 458 27.41 27.24 -26.40
CA GLY A 458 26.36 26.29 -26.82
C GLY A 458 26.81 24.83 -26.88
N MET A 459 28.08 24.57 -27.23
CA MET A 459 28.65 23.23 -27.23
C MET A 459 28.93 22.78 -25.79
N ALA A 460 29.45 23.68 -24.94
CA ALA A 460 29.70 23.37 -23.53
C ALA A 460 28.38 23.03 -22.80
N ALA A 461 27.30 23.78 -23.02
CA ALA A 461 26.00 23.47 -22.43
C ALA A 461 25.45 22.08 -22.84
N ARG A 462 25.67 21.69 -24.10
CA ARG A 462 25.26 20.35 -24.56
C ARG A 462 26.08 19.25 -23.89
N LEU A 463 27.38 19.40 -23.83
CA LEU A 463 28.24 18.42 -23.20
C LEU A 463 27.89 18.24 -21.72
N VAL A 464 27.48 19.29 -21.03
CA VAL A 464 26.98 19.23 -19.66
C VAL A 464 25.66 18.42 -19.59
N LEU A 465 24.69 18.69 -20.47
CA LEU A 465 23.43 17.97 -20.50
C LEU A 465 23.60 16.49 -20.85
N ASP A 466 24.55 16.19 -21.77
CA ASP A 466 24.88 14.83 -22.17
C ASP A 466 25.77 14.10 -21.12
N GLY A 467 26.13 14.79 -20.02
CA GLY A 467 26.90 14.22 -18.91
C GLY A 467 28.42 14.30 -19.05
N HIS A 468 28.93 15.03 -20.05
CA HIS A 468 30.36 15.16 -20.38
C HIS A 468 30.98 16.42 -19.79
N PHE A 469 30.88 16.64 -18.47
CA PHE A 469 31.36 17.84 -17.79
C PHE A 469 32.85 18.13 -18.04
N ASN A 470 33.71 17.10 -18.01
CA ASN A 470 35.15 17.27 -18.25
C ASN A 470 35.45 17.75 -19.68
N GLN A 471 34.67 17.26 -20.66
CA GLN A 471 34.81 17.71 -22.06
C GLN A 471 34.29 19.13 -22.22
N ALA A 472 33.17 19.47 -21.55
CA ALA A 472 32.65 20.82 -21.52
C ALA A 472 33.68 21.82 -20.92
N ALA A 473 34.31 21.42 -19.83
CA ALA A 473 35.32 22.22 -19.17
C ALA A 473 36.60 22.38 -20.01
N ALA A 474 36.98 21.34 -20.75
CA ALA A 474 38.14 21.36 -21.64
C ALA A 474 37.97 22.31 -22.86
N LEU A 475 36.73 22.61 -23.25
CA LEU A 475 36.42 23.60 -24.27
C LEU A 475 36.60 25.02 -23.81
N LEU A 476 36.63 25.25 -22.50
CA LEU A 476 36.72 26.60 -21.92
C LEU A 476 38.18 26.91 -21.56
N PRO A 477 38.60 28.18 -21.66
CA PRO A 477 40.00 28.54 -21.37
C PRO A 477 40.42 28.16 -19.95
N SER A 478 41.63 27.57 -19.84
CA SER A 478 42.18 27.11 -18.59
C SER A 478 42.41 28.28 -17.60
N GLY A 479 42.01 28.15 -16.34
CA GLY A 479 42.23 29.14 -15.29
C GLY A 479 41.10 30.16 -15.08
N THR A 480 39.98 30.07 -15.77
CA THR A 480 38.91 31.09 -15.76
C THR A 480 37.76 30.80 -14.80
N GLY A 481 37.88 29.83 -13.92
CA GLY A 481 36.72 29.42 -13.08
C GLY A 481 35.58 28.74 -13.84
N ALA A 482 35.85 28.33 -15.08
CA ALA A 482 34.84 27.78 -16.02
C ALA A 482 34.10 26.59 -15.47
N LEU A 483 34.77 25.70 -14.76
CA LEU A 483 34.09 24.61 -14.05
C LEU A 483 33.08 25.13 -13.03
N GLY A 484 33.45 26.13 -12.24
CA GLY A 484 32.53 26.76 -11.29
C GLY A 484 31.32 27.39 -11.98
N ALA A 485 31.51 28.01 -13.12
CA ALA A 485 30.44 28.59 -13.93
C ALA A 485 29.49 27.52 -14.49
N LEU A 486 30.01 26.38 -14.98
CA LEU A 486 29.21 25.26 -15.44
C LEU A 486 28.35 24.67 -14.30
N HIS A 487 28.95 24.51 -13.12
CA HIS A 487 28.26 24.01 -11.93
C HIS A 487 27.19 24.98 -11.43
N ALA A 488 27.47 26.28 -11.41
CA ALA A 488 26.48 27.30 -11.04
C ALA A 488 25.31 27.35 -12.04
N GLY A 489 25.61 27.31 -13.34
CA GLY A 489 24.56 27.32 -14.39
C GLY A 489 23.60 26.12 -14.28
N LEU A 490 24.12 24.92 -14.01
CA LEU A 490 23.26 23.75 -13.81
C LEU A 490 22.39 23.88 -12.53
N THR A 491 22.95 24.45 -11.47
CA THR A 491 22.23 24.70 -10.23
C THR A 491 21.13 25.75 -10.42
N ASP A 492 21.43 26.85 -11.08
CA ASP A 492 20.44 27.89 -11.37
C ASP A 492 19.32 27.41 -12.29
N ALA A 493 19.67 26.64 -13.34
CA ALA A 493 18.68 26.02 -14.20
C ALA A 493 17.77 25.07 -13.41
N MET A 494 18.30 24.29 -12.45
CA MET A 494 17.52 23.38 -11.61
C MET A 494 16.60 24.13 -10.62
N HIS A 495 17.06 25.26 -10.05
CA HIS A 495 16.23 26.14 -9.23
C HIS A 495 15.02 26.67 -10.01
N ARG A 496 15.20 27.03 -11.29
CA ARG A 496 14.11 27.49 -12.17
C ARG A 496 13.12 26.37 -12.51
N VAL A 497 13.61 25.14 -12.66
CA VAL A 497 12.75 23.95 -12.83
C VAL A 497 11.87 23.75 -11.60
N PHE A 498 12.40 23.82 -10.40
CA PHE A 498 11.62 23.73 -9.16
C PHE A 498 10.62 24.88 -9.01
N LEU A 499 11.04 26.11 -9.36
CA LEU A 499 10.16 27.26 -9.29
C LEU A 499 8.98 27.13 -10.27
N ALA A 500 9.24 26.64 -11.49
CA ALA A 500 8.19 26.37 -12.47
C ALA A 500 7.24 25.26 -12.00
N GLY A 501 7.76 24.17 -11.45
CA GLY A 501 6.97 23.13 -10.82
C GLY A 501 6.09 23.64 -9.67
N SER A 502 6.66 24.53 -8.82
CA SER A 502 5.93 25.21 -7.75
C SER A 502 4.76 26.03 -8.31
N ALA A 503 5.00 26.83 -9.36
CA ALA A 503 3.96 27.64 -9.99
C ALA A 503 2.83 26.76 -10.56
N VAL A 504 3.14 25.64 -11.20
CA VAL A 504 2.16 24.67 -11.70
C VAL A 504 1.33 24.09 -10.57
N ALA A 505 1.95 23.70 -9.46
CA ALA A 505 1.24 23.17 -8.29
C ALA A 505 0.29 24.19 -7.67
N LEU A 506 0.76 25.43 -7.48
CA LEU A 506 -0.04 26.54 -6.90
C LEU A 506 -1.19 26.95 -7.82
N ALA A 507 -0.95 27.04 -9.13
CA ALA A 507 -2.02 27.31 -10.10
C ALA A 507 -3.09 26.19 -10.06
N SER A 508 -2.66 24.93 -9.97
CA SER A 508 -3.57 23.79 -9.85
C SER A 508 -4.32 23.77 -8.51
N ALA A 509 -3.69 24.24 -7.42
CA ALA A 509 -4.34 24.44 -6.13
C ALA A 509 -5.50 25.44 -6.22
N LEU A 510 -5.31 26.56 -6.91
CA LEU A 510 -6.36 27.56 -7.13
C LEU A 510 -7.53 26.97 -7.92
N VAL A 511 -7.23 26.25 -9.02
CA VAL A 511 -8.28 25.59 -9.83
C VAL A 511 -9.00 24.51 -9.03
N SER A 512 -8.32 23.80 -8.12
CA SER A 512 -8.95 22.76 -7.29
C SER A 512 -10.04 23.27 -6.35
N LEU A 513 -10.07 24.58 -6.05
CA LEU A 513 -11.13 25.21 -5.24
C LEU A 513 -12.52 25.15 -5.90
N VAL A 514 -12.56 24.92 -7.23
CA VAL A 514 -13.80 24.71 -7.99
C VAL A 514 -14.49 23.37 -7.64
N VAL A 515 -13.78 22.43 -7.00
CA VAL A 515 -14.29 21.13 -6.54
C VAL A 515 -15.38 21.35 -5.48
N ARG A 516 -16.57 20.78 -5.68
CA ARG A 516 -17.70 20.88 -4.75
C ARG A 516 -17.66 19.71 -3.76
N SER A 517 -17.45 20.02 -2.47
CA SER A 517 -17.41 19.01 -1.41
C SER A 517 -18.74 18.30 -1.20
N ALA A 518 -19.86 18.92 -1.57
CA ALA A 518 -21.19 18.33 -1.48
C ALA A 518 -21.33 17.10 -2.37
N ASP A 519 -20.79 17.14 -3.61
CA ASP A 519 -20.82 16.01 -4.56
C ASP A 519 -20.09 14.79 -3.97
N VAL A 520 -18.97 15.02 -3.31
CA VAL A 520 -18.15 13.95 -2.71
C VAL A 520 -18.79 13.39 -1.45
N ARG A 521 -19.37 14.24 -0.59
CA ARG A 521 -20.06 13.79 0.64
C ARG A 521 -21.29 12.95 0.31
N ALA A 522 -22.06 13.32 -0.71
CA ALA A 522 -23.24 12.56 -1.14
C ALA A 522 -22.86 11.12 -1.53
N VAL A 523 -21.75 10.92 -2.21
CA VAL A 523 -21.27 9.57 -2.58
C VAL A 523 -20.66 8.83 -1.39
N GLN A 524 -19.96 9.51 -0.49
CA GLN A 524 -19.46 8.92 0.75
C GLN A 524 -20.59 8.49 1.69
N ALA A 525 -21.66 9.24 1.76
CA ALA A 525 -22.86 8.89 2.52
C ALA A 525 -23.67 7.76 1.88
N ALA A 526 -23.69 7.68 0.53
CA ALA A 526 -24.33 6.61 -0.22
C ALA A 526 -23.48 5.33 -0.32
N ALA A 527 -22.18 5.42 -0.09
CA ALA A 527 -21.34 4.25 0.08
C ALA A 527 -21.72 3.59 1.42
N PRO A 528 -22.09 2.29 1.44
CA PRO A 528 -22.30 1.60 2.71
C PRO A 528 -21.06 1.84 3.56
N ALA A 529 -21.27 2.32 4.79
CA ALA A 529 -20.19 2.51 5.74
C ALA A 529 -19.35 1.23 5.70
N ALA A 530 -18.08 1.38 5.37
CA ALA A 530 -17.17 0.25 5.54
C ALA A 530 -17.37 -0.18 6.99
N PRO A 531 -17.71 -1.45 7.26
CA PRO A 531 -17.86 -1.90 8.63
C PRO A 531 -16.56 -1.49 9.33
N ALA A 532 -16.70 -0.67 10.36
CA ALA A 532 -15.60 -0.42 11.27
C ALA A 532 -15.10 -1.81 11.63
N SER A 533 -13.93 -2.18 11.16
CA SER A 533 -13.18 -3.41 11.38
C SER A 533 -13.97 -4.50 12.13
N GLN A 534 -14.95 -5.10 11.46
CA GLN A 534 -15.41 -6.41 11.87
C GLN A 534 -14.41 -7.41 11.29
N PRO A 535 -13.77 -8.22 12.14
CA PRO A 535 -13.00 -9.35 11.63
C PRO A 535 -13.95 -10.21 10.78
N ALA A 536 -13.50 -10.56 9.58
CA ALA A 536 -14.22 -11.49 8.73
C ALA A 536 -14.48 -12.78 9.54
N PRO A 537 -15.70 -13.36 9.48
CA PRO A 537 -15.89 -14.67 10.05
C PRO A 537 -14.87 -15.59 9.37
N ALA A 538 -13.98 -16.17 10.16
CA ALA A 538 -13.06 -17.19 9.68
C ALA A 538 -13.92 -18.34 9.15
N GLU A 539 -13.83 -18.62 7.85
CA GLU A 539 -14.15 -19.95 7.35
C GLU A 539 -13.20 -20.89 8.09
N ALA A 540 -13.71 -21.70 8.98
CA ALA A 540 -12.94 -22.75 9.62
C ALA A 540 -12.22 -23.54 8.52
N PRO A 541 -10.93 -23.78 8.59
CA PRO A 541 -10.27 -24.70 7.69
C PRO A 541 -10.88 -26.07 7.95
N GLU A 542 -11.47 -26.66 6.90
CA GLU A 542 -11.79 -28.07 6.86
C GLU A 542 -10.47 -28.82 7.08
N VAL A 543 -10.28 -29.30 8.30
CA VAL A 543 -9.11 -30.11 8.67
C VAL A 543 -9.22 -31.42 7.92
N ALA A 544 -8.53 -31.53 6.80
CA ALA A 544 -8.20 -32.80 6.19
C ALA A 544 -7.28 -33.56 7.16
N LEU A 545 -7.86 -34.49 7.89
CA LEU A 545 -7.12 -35.53 8.61
C LEU A 545 -6.36 -36.37 7.57
N ALA A 546 -5.10 -36.06 7.40
CA ALA A 546 -4.15 -36.94 6.72
C ALA A 546 -3.44 -37.76 7.79
N GLY A 547 -3.48 -39.04 7.62
CA GLY A 547 -2.56 -39.94 8.38
C GLY A 547 -3.12 -41.29 8.73
N ALA A 548 -3.17 -42.15 7.71
CA ALA A 548 -3.14 -43.54 8.02
C ALA A 548 -2.15 -44.36 7.59
N PRO A 549 -1.74 -45.50 7.87
CA PRO A 549 -1.26 -46.34 6.79
C PRO A 549 -2.13 -47.57 6.58
N ALA A 550 -2.20 -47.99 5.32
CA ALA A 550 -2.63 -49.31 4.91
C ALA A 550 -1.66 -50.38 5.43
N PRO A 551 -2.04 -51.69 5.51
CA PRO A 551 -1.98 -52.51 4.32
C PRO A 551 -3.01 -53.65 4.13
N ALA A 552 -3.15 -54.03 2.85
CA ALA A 552 -3.30 -55.32 2.21
C ALA A 552 -4.50 -56.25 2.50
N GLY A 553 -5.36 -56.38 1.55
CA GLY A 553 -5.82 -57.51 0.72
C GLY A 553 -6.57 -58.66 1.35
N PRO A 554 -7.20 -59.59 0.60
CA PRO A 554 -8.17 -59.40 -0.46
C PRO A 554 -9.52 -60.12 -0.16
N LEU A 555 -10.51 -59.91 -1.02
CA LEU A 555 -11.81 -60.58 -1.12
C LEU A 555 -11.72 -62.11 -1.19
N PRO A 556 -12.81 -62.86 -0.78
CA PRO A 556 -13.74 -63.28 -1.82
C PRO A 556 -15.23 -63.33 -1.44
N ARG A 557 -15.99 -63.50 -2.52
CA ARG A 557 -17.43 -63.62 -2.72
C ARG A 557 -18.03 -64.83 -2.02
N SER A 558 -19.31 -64.73 -1.66
CA SER A 558 -20.49 -65.49 -2.14
C SER A 558 -21.48 -65.76 -1.02
N ALA A 559 -22.65 -65.31 -1.22
CA ALA A 559 -23.85 -66.07 -1.59
C ALA A 559 -24.74 -66.56 -0.45
N THR A 560 -25.95 -66.05 -0.53
CA THR A 560 -27.21 -66.76 -0.31
C THR A 560 -27.69 -67.12 1.10
N GLY A 561 -28.85 -66.58 1.43
CA GLY A 561 -29.95 -67.44 1.89
C GLY A 561 -30.49 -67.24 3.29
N GLY A 562 -31.66 -66.68 3.42
CA GLY A 562 -32.74 -67.41 4.10
C GLY A 562 -33.04 -67.00 5.55
N ALA A 563 -34.17 -66.30 5.64
CA ALA A 563 -35.32 -66.64 6.52
C ALA A 563 -35.13 -66.93 8.01
N GLY A 564 -35.91 -66.24 8.83
CA GLY A 564 -36.43 -66.81 10.08
C GLY A 564 -36.40 -65.93 11.30
N ALA A 565 -37.46 -65.22 11.61
CA ALA A 565 -37.86 -64.89 12.97
C ALA A 565 -38.31 -66.20 13.67
N PRO A 566 -38.60 -66.31 14.95
CA PRO A 566 -38.98 -65.30 15.94
C PRO A 566 -38.53 -65.68 17.39
N GLY A 567 -38.87 -64.79 18.32
CA GLY A 567 -39.32 -65.27 19.71
C GLY A 567 -38.46 -64.81 20.89
N LEU A 568 -39.10 -63.99 21.63
CA LEU A 568 -39.53 -64.15 23.02
C LEU A 568 -38.55 -64.13 24.20
N GLU A 569 -38.99 -63.33 25.15
CA GLU A 569 -39.08 -63.46 26.61
C GLU A 569 -37.81 -62.94 27.36
N ALA A 570 -37.95 -62.00 28.19
CA ALA A 570 -38.73 -61.74 29.42
C ALA A 570 -37.84 -61.72 30.64
N ALA A 571 -38.23 -60.90 31.57
CA ALA A 571 -38.03 -60.94 33.02
C ALA A 571 -36.70 -60.39 33.56
N ASP A 572 -36.55 -59.72 34.63
CA ASP A 572 -37.47 -59.16 35.62
C ASP A 572 -36.57 -58.56 36.74
N GLU A 573 -37.15 -57.71 37.59
CA GLU A 573 -36.82 -57.37 38.96
C GLU A 573 -35.47 -56.67 39.30
N GLY A 574 -35.39 -55.66 40.10
CA GLY A 574 -36.10 -55.22 41.27
C GLY A 574 -35.46 -53.91 41.79
N GLY A 575 -36.26 -53.03 42.26
CA GLY A 575 -35.86 -52.01 43.26
C GLY A 575 -35.75 -52.58 44.65
N PRO A 576 -35.68 -51.89 45.76
CA PRO A 576 -36.19 -50.52 46.02
C PRO A 576 -35.38 -49.63 47.03
N ALA A 577 -35.78 -48.37 47.09
CA ALA A 577 -36.14 -47.61 48.30
C ALA A 577 -35.12 -47.04 49.30
N ARG A 578 -35.37 -45.76 49.63
CA ARG A 578 -35.45 -45.14 50.97
C ARG A 578 -34.12 -44.76 51.66
N GLU A 579 -33.99 -43.66 52.34
CA GLU A 579 -34.75 -42.73 53.17
C GLU A 579 -33.82 -41.55 53.55
N ALA A 580 -34.27 -40.39 53.59
CA ALA A 580 -34.75 -39.48 54.64
C ALA A 580 -33.63 -38.64 55.23
N ALA A 581 -33.77 -37.41 55.29
CA ALA A 581 -34.49 -36.44 56.08
C ALA A 581 -33.56 -35.54 56.93
N GLN A 582 -33.97 -34.31 57.06
CA GLN A 582 -33.88 -33.37 58.16
C GLN A 582 -32.51 -32.63 58.36
N ASP A 583 -32.37 -31.33 58.57
CA ASP A 583 -33.23 -30.30 59.21
C ASP A 583 -32.78 -28.88 58.87
N ALA A 584 -33.71 -27.95 58.77
CA ALA A 584 -33.50 -26.49 58.87
C ALA A 584 -33.33 -26.09 60.38
N PRO A 585 -33.00 -24.82 60.76
CA PRO A 585 -33.84 -23.63 60.43
C PRO A 585 -33.16 -22.22 60.36
N SER A 586 -33.87 -21.33 59.68
CA SER A 586 -34.26 -19.93 60.01
C SER A 586 -33.22 -18.90 60.46
N GLN A 587 -33.24 -17.68 59.96
CA GLN A 587 -34.10 -16.48 60.10
C GLN A 587 -33.47 -15.30 59.42
N THR A 588 -34.17 -14.59 58.71
CA THR A 588 -35.01 -13.36 58.69
C THR A 588 -34.29 -12.13 58.09
N GLY A 589 -35.01 -11.52 57.19
CA GLY A 589 -34.75 -10.16 56.73
C GLY A 589 -35.67 -9.80 55.56
N GLU A 590 -36.82 -9.25 55.87
CA GLU A 590 -37.83 -8.75 54.93
C GLU A 590 -37.33 -7.57 54.16
N ALA A 591 -37.55 -7.53 52.82
CA ALA A 591 -37.90 -6.31 52.09
C ALA A 591 -38.65 -6.66 50.79
N GLN A 592 -39.84 -6.29 50.82
CA GLN A 592 -40.94 -6.03 49.86
C GLN A 592 -40.75 -6.33 48.38
N THR A 593 -41.57 -7.20 47.97
CA THR A 593 -42.29 -7.58 46.78
C THR A 593 -42.60 -6.41 45.80
N GLY A 594 -42.15 -6.57 44.56
CA GLY A 594 -42.77 -6.07 43.36
C GLY A 594 -43.00 -7.24 42.42
N GLU A 595 -44.20 -7.74 42.39
CA GLU A 595 -44.64 -8.79 41.48
C GLU A 595 -44.50 -8.33 40.01
N ALA A 596 -43.64 -8.94 39.27
CA ALA A 596 -43.69 -8.98 37.81
C ALA A 596 -44.12 -10.34 37.39
N GLN A 597 -45.34 -10.41 36.91
CA GLN A 597 -46.04 -11.57 36.40
C GLN A 597 -45.24 -12.32 35.35
N THR A 598 -44.87 -13.52 35.67
CA THR A 598 -44.51 -14.58 34.72
C THR A 598 -45.76 -15.03 34.00
N GLY A 599 -46.06 -14.43 32.85
CA GLY A 599 -47.05 -14.90 31.89
C GLY A 599 -46.33 -15.53 30.72
N VAL A 600 -46.20 -16.84 30.72
CA VAL A 600 -45.99 -17.62 29.52
C VAL A 600 -47.31 -17.67 28.75
N PRO A 601 -47.46 -17.12 27.54
CA PRO A 601 -48.59 -17.42 26.70
C PRO A 601 -48.25 -18.69 25.89
N GLU A 602 -48.62 -19.80 26.37
CA GLU A 602 -48.93 -20.99 25.57
C GLU A 602 -50.27 -20.67 24.87
N THR A 603 -50.26 -20.81 23.52
CA THR A 603 -51.42 -20.57 22.66
C THR A 603 -51.72 -19.11 22.27
N ALA A 604 -50.99 -18.60 21.28
CA ALA A 604 -51.52 -17.54 20.43
C ALA A 604 -52.60 -18.09 19.51
N PRO A 605 -53.76 -17.42 19.41
CA PRO A 605 -54.87 -17.85 18.54
C PRO A 605 -54.42 -17.77 17.06
N ARG A 606 -54.78 -18.82 16.32
CA ARG A 606 -54.55 -18.95 14.86
C ARG A 606 -55.15 -17.82 13.98
N ALA A 607 -55.79 -16.83 14.55
CA ALA A 607 -56.47 -15.75 13.82
C ALA A 607 -55.61 -14.50 13.54
N ASP A 608 -54.44 -14.29 14.19
CA ASP A 608 -53.58 -13.12 13.95
C ASP A 608 -52.39 -13.32 13.00
N LEU A 609 -52.32 -14.48 12.36
CA LEU A 609 -51.34 -14.76 11.30
C LEU A 609 -51.61 -14.00 9.97
N ALA A 610 -52.63 -13.16 9.92
CA ALA A 610 -53.04 -12.46 8.69
C ALA A 610 -52.46 -11.03 8.54
N ARG A 611 -51.67 -10.50 9.49
CA ARG A 611 -50.84 -9.32 9.28
C ARG A 611 -49.40 -9.74 9.23
N ALA A 612 -48.76 -9.50 8.11
CA ALA A 612 -47.40 -9.88 7.75
C ALA A 612 -46.33 -9.48 8.77
N ALA A 613 -46.27 -10.13 9.92
CA ALA A 613 -45.19 -9.99 10.88
C ALA A 613 -44.05 -10.98 10.51
N CYS A 614 -42.86 -10.49 10.42
CA CYS A 614 -41.67 -11.33 10.27
C CYS A 614 -41.25 -11.84 11.66
N TRP A 615 -41.14 -13.14 11.82
CA TRP A 615 -40.68 -13.76 13.07
C TRP A 615 -39.27 -14.28 12.92
N LEU A 616 -38.44 -14.01 13.95
CA LEU A 616 -37.11 -14.55 14.08
C LEU A 616 -37.05 -15.48 15.29
N ARG A 617 -36.74 -16.74 15.08
CA ARG A 617 -36.46 -17.70 16.14
C ARG A 617 -35.01 -18.13 16.05
N GLY A 618 -34.28 -18.15 17.16
CA GLY A 618 -32.87 -18.52 17.13
C GLY A 618 -32.40 -19.14 18.44
N SER A 619 -31.14 -19.54 18.46
CA SER A 619 -30.42 -19.97 19.64
C SER A 619 -29.16 -19.14 19.85
N VAL A 620 -28.78 -18.92 21.12
CA VAL A 620 -27.52 -18.31 21.52
C VAL A 620 -26.71 -19.36 22.25
N VAL A 621 -25.54 -19.64 21.70
CA VAL A 621 -24.61 -20.66 22.21
C VAL A 621 -23.23 -20.04 22.51
N GLY A 622 -22.45 -20.63 23.39
CA GLY A 622 -21.05 -20.29 23.56
C GLY A 622 -20.14 -21.01 22.57
N THR A 623 -18.83 -20.74 22.62
CA THR A 623 -17.82 -21.31 21.73
C THR A 623 -17.73 -22.83 21.72
N ARG A 624 -18.19 -23.48 22.80
CA ARG A 624 -18.25 -24.95 22.95
C ARG A 624 -19.63 -25.52 22.67
N GLY A 625 -20.57 -24.69 22.15
CA GLY A 625 -21.93 -25.09 21.86
C GLY A 625 -22.89 -25.14 23.06
N GLU A 626 -22.44 -24.68 24.25
CA GLU A 626 -23.30 -24.61 25.43
C GLU A 626 -24.34 -23.49 25.32
N PRO A 627 -25.61 -23.70 25.73
CA PRO A 627 -26.63 -22.67 25.67
C PRO A 627 -26.32 -21.50 26.61
N GLN A 628 -26.44 -20.27 26.13
CA GLN A 628 -26.20 -19.04 26.90
C GLN A 628 -27.49 -18.49 27.50
N ALA A 629 -28.00 -19.15 28.52
CA ALA A 629 -29.25 -18.76 29.20
C ALA A 629 -29.08 -17.36 29.85
N GLY A 630 -30.10 -16.50 29.73
CA GLY A 630 -30.08 -15.17 30.26
C GLY A 630 -29.29 -14.14 29.43
N ALA A 631 -28.73 -14.52 28.27
CA ALA A 631 -28.21 -13.57 27.31
C ALA A 631 -29.34 -12.67 26.78
N GLU A 632 -29.05 -11.43 26.51
CA GLU A 632 -29.97 -10.45 25.95
C GLU A 632 -29.78 -10.39 24.43
N VAL A 633 -30.87 -10.54 23.69
CA VAL A 633 -30.88 -10.40 22.23
C VAL A 633 -31.76 -9.25 21.82
N ARG A 634 -31.20 -8.34 21.01
CA ARG A 634 -31.90 -7.15 20.49
C ARG A 634 -31.97 -7.19 18.98
N LEU A 635 -33.10 -6.79 18.43
CA LEU A 635 -33.29 -6.61 16.99
C LEU A 635 -33.32 -5.11 16.68
N VAL A 636 -32.40 -4.65 15.86
CA VAL A 636 -32.22 -3.23 15.52
C VAL A 636 -32.58 -3.03 14.04
N GLY A 637 -33.41 -2.05 13.76
CA GLY A 637 -33.86 -1.70 12.42
C GLY A 637 -32.79 -0.92 11.62
N PRO A 638 -33.05 -0.64 10.33
CA PRO A 638 -32.11 0.03 9.43
C PRO A 638 -31.70 1.43 9.88
N GLU A 639 -32.54 2.10 10.63
CA GLU A 639 -32.31 3.46 11.15
C GLU A 639 -31.66 3.49 12.55
N GLY A 640 -31.27 2.31 13.07
CA GLY A 640 -30.66 2.19 14.40
C GLY A 640 -31.67 2.12 15.56
N SER A 641 -32.98 2.10 15.28
CA SER A 641 -34.03 1.96 16.30
C SER A 641 -34.16 0.50 16.76
N GLU A 642 -34.32 0.29 18.08
CA GLU A 642 -34.58 -1.03 18.65
C GLU A 642 -36.02 -1.44 18.32
N MET A 643 -36.18 -2.57 17.60
CA MET A 643 -37.46 -3.10 17.16
C MET A 643 -37.99 -4.21 18.07
N GLY A 644 -37.11 -4.86 18.83
CA GLY A 644 -37.50 -5.89 19.77
C GLY A 644 -36.34 -6.36 20.61
N ARG A 645 -36.66 -6.88 21.80
CA ARG A 645 -35.71 -7.41 22.78
C ARG A 645 -36.25 -8.71 23.36
N ALA A 646 -35.37 -9.70 23.54
CA ALA A 646 -35.69 -10.94 24.21
C ALA A 646 -34.54 -11.43 25.10
N LEU A 647 -34.89 -12.06 26.20
CA LEU A 647 -33.95 -12.82 27.02
C LEU A 647 -33.93 -14.27 26.53
N VAL A 648 -32.74 -14.81 26.46
CA VAL A 648 -32.51 -16.19 26.02
C VAL A 648 -32.94 -17.18 27.08
N ALA A 649 -33.74 -18.13 26.70
CA ALA A 649 -34.28 -19.19 27.61
C ALA A 649 -33.18 -20.17 28.05
N LYS A 650 -33.51 -21.07 29.00
CA LYS A 650 -32.56 -22.04 29.56
C LYS A 650 -32.01 -23.03 28.51
N ASP A 651 -32.74 -23.27 27.45
CA ASP A 651 -32.34 -24.11 26.30
C ASP A 651 -31.53 -23.34 25.24
N GLY A 652 -31.18 -22.06 25.51
CA GLY A 652 -30.48 -21.20 24.56
C GLY A 652 -31.42 -20.52 23.55
N GLY A 653 -32.72 -20.80 23.56
CA GLY A 653 -33.66 -20.31 22.54
C GLY A 653 -34.16 -18.88 22.79
N PHE A 654 -34.46 -18.16 21.71
CA PHE A 654 -35.15 -16.85 21.73
C PHE A 654 -36.11 -16.70 20.55
N THR A 655 -37.05 -15.76 20.70
CA THR A 655 -38.00 -15.41 19.63
C THR A 655 -38.21 -13.90 19.62
N LEU A 656 -38.09 -13.30 18.42
CA LEU A 656 -38.31 -11.87 18.18
C LEU A 656 -39.22 -11.68 16.97
N SER A 657 -39.92 -10.56 16.90
CA SER A 657 -40.75 -10.21 15.74
C SER A 657 -40.33 -8.83 15.19
N ALA A 658 -40.42 -8.67 13.87
CA ALA A 658 -40.26 -7.41 13.19
C ALA A 658 -41.56 -6.99 12.49
N PRO A 659 -41.89 -5.69 12.46
CA PRO A 659 -43.14 -5.20 11.89
C PRO A 659 -43.21 -5.35 10.37
N GLU A 660 -42.11 -5.28 9.66
CA GLU A 660 -42.03 -5.28 8.20
C GLU A 660 -40.91 -6.16 7.71
N GLU A 661 -40.97 -6.58 6.41
CA GLU A 661 -39.84 -7.22 5.78
C GLU A 661 -38.70 -6.25 5.56
N GLY A 662 -37.46 -6.68 5.84
CA GLY A 662 -36.31 -5.78 5.72
C GLY A 662 -35.04 -6.38 6.26
N ARG A 663 -34.00 -5.57 6.24
CA ARG A 663 -32.69 -5.89 6.78
C ARG A 663 -32.56 -5.40 8.21
N TYR A 664 -32.35 -6.30 9.14
CA TYR A 664 -32.24 -6.02 10.56
C TYR A 664 -30.88 -6.48 11.08
N GLN A 665 -30.39 -5.80 12.13
CA GLN A 665 -29.22 -6.20 12.88
C GLN A 665 -29.66 -6.89 14.17
N LEU A 666 -29.22 -8.12 14.37
CA LEU A 666 -29.37 -8.85 15.62
C LEU A 666 -28.12 -8.63 16.45
N VAL A 667 -28.29 -8.23 17.71
CA VAL A 667 -27.20 -8.00 18.67
C VAL A 667 -27.45 -8.90 19.88
N ALA A 668 -26.51 -9.78 20.21
CA ALA A 668 -26.57 -10.65 21.37
C ALA A 668 -25.45 -10.28 22.37
N THR A 669 -25.79 -10.18 23.65
CA THR A 669 -24.86 -9.83 24.74
C THR A 669 -25.10 -10.70 25.97
N ALA A 670 -24.05 -11.11 26.68
CA ALA A 670 -24.12 -11.79 27.95
C ALA A 670 -22.96 -11.34 28.87
N PRO A 671 -23.05 -11.52 30.18
CA PRO A 671 -21.94 -11.21 31.10
C PRO A 671 -20.66 -11.98 30.73
N SER A 672 -19.53 -11.29 30.77
CA SER A 672 -18.20 -11.82 30.44
C SER A 672 -18.14 -12.48 29.04
N THR A 673 -18.82 -11.89 28.06
CA THR A 673 -18.70 -12.27 26.66
C THR A 673 -18.58 -11.02 25.80
N LEU A 674 -17.95 -11.18 24.61
CA LEU A 674 -17.97 -10.15 23.58
C LEU A 674 -19.35 -10.07 22.94
N PRO A 675 -19.86 -8.85 22.64
CA PRO A 675 -21.11 -8.68 21.90
C PRO A 675 -21.01 -9.33 20.52
N ALA A 676 -21.99 -10.16 20.16
CA ALA A 676 -22.09 -10.73 18.81
C ALA A 676 -23.18 -10.02 18.01
N THR A 677 -22.87 -9.70 16.76
CA THR A 677 -23.80 -9.03 15.84
C THR A 677 -23.96 -9.80 14.53
N ALA A 678 -25.21 -9.91 14.06
CA ALA A 678 -25.49 -10.54 12.77
C ALA A 678 -26.50 -9.69 11.98
N TRP A 679 -26.29 -9.54 10.67
CA TRP A 679 -27.24 -8.92 9.78
C TRP A 679 -28.15 -9.98 9.16
N LEU A 680 -29.46 -9.80 9.32
CA LEU A 680 -30.47 -10.72 8.85
C LEU A 680 -31.44 -10.02 7.88
N GLN A 681 -31.80 -10.72 6.81
CA GLN A 681 -32.87 -10.31 5.93
C GLN A 681 -34.14 -11.05 6.36
N LEU A 682 -35.03 -10.37 7.05
CA LEU A 682 -36.30 -10.92 7.45
C LEU A 682 -37.34 -10.80 6.31
N ARG A 683 -38.10 -11.83 6.10
CA ARG A 683 -39.22 -11.91 5.17
C ARG A 683 -40.47 -12.41 5.95
N PRO A 684 -41.70 -12.20 5.44
CA PRO A 684 -42.89 -12.74 6.03
C PRO A 684 -42.74 -14.25 6.27
N GLY A 685 -42.93 -14.69 7.53
CA GLY A 685 -42.71 -16.05 7.99
C GLY A 685 -41.72 -16.13 9.14
N VAL A 686 -41.20 -17.33 9.41
CA VAL A 686 -40.28 -17.61 10.52
C VAL A 686 -38.88 -17.82 9.96
N ALA A 687 -37.97 -16.88 10.23
CA ALA A 687 -36.55 -17.03 10.00
C ALA A 687 -35.89 -17.76 11.19
N ARG A 688 -34.81 -18.52 10.92
CA ARG A 688 -34.01 -19.19 11.96
C ARG A 688 -32.58 -18.69 11.91
N THR A 689 -31.96 -18.52 13.09
CA THR A 689 -30.56 -18.12 13.21
C THR A 689 -29.93 -18.73 14.46
N GLU A 690 -28.61 -18.86 14.45
CA GLU A 690 -27.81 -19.20 15.61
C GLU A 690 -26.76 -18.14 15.84
N VAL A 691 -26.52 -17.75 17.08
CA VAL A 691 -25.54 -16.73 17.45
C VAL A 691 -24.57 -17.33 18.45
N THR A 692 -23.27 -17.26 18.14
CA THR A 692 -22.22 -17.71 19.04
C THR A 692 -21.63 -16.53 19.80
N LEU A 693 -21.59 -16.59 21.13
CA LEU A 693 -20.93 -15.64 22.01
C LEU A 693 -19.55 -16.17 22.41
N VAL A 694 -18.54 -15.31 22.31
CA VAL A 694 -17.17 -15.60 22.69
C VAL A 694 -16.93 -15.08 24.11
N GLY A 695 -16.39 -15.90 25.02
CA GLY A 695 -16.01 -15.50 26.36
C GLY A 695 -14.96 -14.38 26.34
N SER A 696 -14.98 -13.46 27.31
CA SER A 696 -13.99 -12.42 27.45
C SER A 696 -13.43 -12.36 28.88
N GLY A 697 -12.16 -11.93 28.98
CA GLY A 697 -11.44 -11.71 30.23
C GLY A 697 -10.70 -10.38 30.22
N THR A 698 -9.93 -10.14 31.28
CA THR A 698 -9.11 -8.93 31.44
C THR A 698 -7.67 -9.33 31.69
N VAL A 699 -6.70 -8.67 31.04
CA VAL A 699 -5.28 -8.80 31.31
C VAL A 699 -4.80 -7.50 31.96
N SER A 700 -4.21 -7.60 33.15
CA SER A 700 -3.68 -6.44 33.88
C SER A 700 -2.28 -6.75 34.45
N GLY A 701 -1.51 -5.73 34.74
CA GLY A 701 -0.18 -5.96 35.30
C GLY A 701 0.64 -4.71 35.45
N HIS A 702 1.94 -4.91 35.76
CA HIS A 702 2.91 -3.85 35.89
C HIS A 702 4.12 -4.14 35.01
N VAL A 703 4.67 -3.11 34.40
CA VAL A 703 5.97 -3.17 33.71
C VAL A 703 6.99 -2.46 34.58
N VAL A 704 8.09 -3.19 34.88
CA VAL A 704 9.14 -2.72 35.79
C VAL A 704 10.52 -2.87 35.13
N ARG A 705 11.49 -2.11 35.61
CA ARG A 705 12.89 -2.32 35.30
C ARG A 705 13.39 -3.61 35.98
N ALA A 706 13.87 -4.56 35.21
CA ALA A 706 14.29 -5.88 35.73
C ALA A 706 15.40 -5.81 36.79
N ALA A 707 16.28 -4.79 36.76
CA ALA A 707 17.40 -4.64 37.70
C ALA A 707 17.00 -3.98 39.03
N THR A 708 16.01 -3.06 39.05
CA THR A 708 15.71 -2.24 40.23
C THR A 708 14.30 -2.42 40.78
N GLY A 709 13.39 -3.02 39.98
CA GLY A 709 11.96 -3.10 40.28
C GLY A 709 11.20 -1.77 40.13
N GLU A 710 11.87 -0.71 39.63
CA GLU A 710 11.21 0.58 39.38
C GLU A 710 10.18 0.48 38.28
N PRO A 711 9.00 1.14 38.42
CA PRO A 711 7.97 1.16 37.37
C PRO A 711 8.43 1.86 36.09
N LEU A 712 7.94 1.38 34.93
CA LEU A 712 8.27 1.92 33.63
C LEU A 712 7.01 2.25 32.82
N GLU A 713 6.97 3.45 32.24
CA GLU A 713 5.96 3.86 31.25
C GLU A 713 6.24 3.18 29.90
N ALA A 714 5.87 1.93 29.75
CA ALA A 714 6.16 1.10 28.59
C ALA A 714 4.94 0.92 27.70
N GLY A 715 5.14 0.66 26.40
CA GLY A 715 4.11 0.17 25.50
C GLY A 715 3.88 -1.32 25.71
N VAL A 716 2.63 -1.75 25.82
CA VAL A 716 2.24 -3.15 25.98
C VAL A 716 1.31 -3.53 24.85
N GLN A 717 1.59 -4.65 24.17
CA GLN A 717 0.79 -5.20 23.09
C GLN A 717 0.48 -6.68 23.38
N LEU A 718 -0.79 -7.05 23.19
CA LEU A 718 -1.25 -8.43 23.34
C LEU A 718 -1.53 -9.01 21.97
N LEU A 719 -0.84 -10.08 21.59
CA LEU A 719 -0.94 -10.76 20.29
C LEU A 719 -1.56 -12.14 20.49
N GLU A 720 -2.55 -12.50 19.69
CA GLU A 720 -3.15 -13.83 19.69
C GLU A 720 -2.19 -14.84 19.03
N VAL A 721 -1.98 -16.01 19.66
CA VAL A 721 -1.00 -17.00 19.19
C VAL A 721 -1.30 -17.52 17.78
N ASP A 722 -2.58 -17.68 17.44
CA ASP A 722 -3.01 -18.20 16.15
C ASP A 722 -3.19 -17.12 15.05
N ARG A 723 -2.97 -15.82 15.37
CA ARG A 723 -3.20 -14.67 14.48
C ARG A 723 -2.10 -13.63 14.57
N GLU A 724 -0.86 -14.02 14.43
CA GLU A 724 0.32 -13.13 14.58
C GLU A 724 0.33 -11.87 13.70
N ALA A 725 -0.54 -11.75 12.71
CA ALA A 725 -0.56 -10.65 11.74
C ALA A 725 -1.62 -9.56 11.99
N GLU A 726 -2.51 -9.70 12.97
CA GLU A 726 -3.49 -8.66 13.28
C GLU A 726 -2.99 -7.76 14.42
N PRO A 727 -3.25 -6.43 14.37
CA PRO A 727 -2.91 -5.54 15.46
C PRO A 727 -3.71 -5.96 16.70
N GLY A 728 -3.02 -6.60 17.64
CA GLY A 728 -3.57 -7.01 18.93
C GLY A 728 -3.98 -5.82 19.80
N HIS A 729 -4.57 -6.09 20.94
CA HIS A 729 -4.90 -5.07 21.93
C HIS A 729 -3.63 -4.38 22.43
N GLN A 730 -3.65 -3.03 22.51
CA GLN A 730 -2.52 -2.22 22.92
C GLN A 730 -2.88 -1.32 24.09
N ALA A 731 -1.94 -1.12 25.01
CA ALA A 731 -2.03 -0.14 26.08
C ALA A 731 -0.65 0.52 26.29
N VAL A 732 -0.66 1.71 26.87
CA VAL A 732 0.54 2.35 27.41
C VAL A 732 0.41 2.32 28.92
N CYS A 733 1.47 1.90 29.58
CA CYS A 733 1.50 1.85 31.05
C CYS A 733 1.41 3.24 31.65
N GLY A 734 0.75 3.36 32.78
CA GLY A 734 0.75 4.57 33.61
C GLY A 734 2.13 4.87 34.22
N PRO A 735 2.28 6.04 34.89
CA PRO A 735 3.52 6.40 35.58
C PRO A 735 3.95 5.42 36.69
N ASP A 736 3.02 4.65 37.18
CA ASP A 736 3.22 3.56 38.13
C ASP A 736 3.51 2.21 37.48
N GLY A 737 3.76 2.20 36.16
CA GLY A 737 4.00 1.01 35.39
C GLY A 737 2.77 0.13 35.15
N SER A 738 1.58 0.51 35.64
CA SER A 738 0.36 -0.30 35.53
C SER A 738 -0.26 -0.27 34.13
N PHE A 739 -0.84 -1.39 33.71
CA PHE A 739 -1.67 -1.48 32.49
C PHE A 739 -2.90 -2.36 32.71
N SER A 740 -3.95 -2.15 31.91
CA SER A 740 -5.15 -2.98 31.90
C SER A 740 -5.76 -3.04 30.51
N LEU A 741 -5.90 -4.28 29.99
CA LEU A 741 -6.54 -4.60 28.72
C LEU A 741 -7.84 -5.37 29.04
N ARG A 742 -8.99 -4.80 28.69
CA ARG A 742 -10.31 -5.35 28.98
C ARG A 742 -10.96 -5.93 27.73
N ASP A 743 -11.95 -6.76 27.93
CA ASP A 743 -12.76 -7.37 26.86
C ASP A 743 -11.90 -8.16 25.87
N ILE A 744 -10.92 -8.90 26.38
CA ILE A 744 -10.07 -9.77 25.59
C ILE A 744 -10.76 -11.12 25.41
N ALA A 745 -10.88 -11.60 24.18
CA ALA A 745 -11.44 -12.90 23.88
C ALA A 745 -10.70 -14.02 24.65
N GLU A 746 -11.41 -15.06 25.07
CA GLU A 746 -10.75 -16.24 25.67
C GLU A 746 -9.81 -16.90 24.66
N GLY A 747 -8.56 -17.19 25.06
CA GLY A 747 -7.56 -17.76 24.16
C GLY A 747 -6.12 -17.68 24.71
N ALA A 748 -5.18 -18.15 23.91
CA ALA A 748 -3.74 -18.06 24.20
C ALA A 748 -3.14 -16.81 23.54
N TYR A 749 -2.33 -16.07 24.27
CA TYR A 749 -1.78 -14.79 23.84
C TYR A 749 -0.29 -14.67 24.17
N HIS A 750 0.40 -13.83 23.42
CA HIS A 750 1.72 -13.31 23.73
C HIS A 750 1.61 -11.83 24.11
N LEU A 751 1.99 -11.47 25.31
CA LEU A 751 2.12 -10.08 25.74
C LEU A 751 3.53 -9.62 25.43
N VAL A 752 3.66 -8.60 24.60
CA VAL A 752 4.93 -7.95 24.24
C VAL A 752 5.00 -6.61 24.95
N ALA A 753 6.01 -6.40 25.77
CA ALA A 753 6.27 -5.11 26.40
C ALA A 753 7.57 -4.51 25.87
N GLY A 754 7.58 -3.20 25.61
CA GLY A 754 8.73 -2.48 25.05
C GLY A 754 8.79 -1.03 25.49
N HIS A 755 10.02 -0.54 25.71
CA HIS A 755 10.31 0.87 26.03
C HIS A 755 11.60 1.29 25.32
N PRO A 756 11.73 2.53 24.81
CA PRO A 756 12.99 3.03 24.24
C PRO A 756 14.16 2.91 25.25
N GLY A 757 15.26 2.31 24.82
CA GLY A 757 16.42 2.05 25.68
C GLY A 757 16.33 0.78 26.53
N TYR A 758 15.36 -0.12 26.24
CA TYR A 758 15.20 -1.42 26.89
C TYR A 758 14.99 -2.53 25.84
N ILE A 759 15.39 -3.74 26.20
CA ILE A 759 15.11 -4.93 25.39
C ILE A 759 13.63 -5.31 25.59
N GLY A 760 12.89 -5.41 24.49
CA GLY A 760 11.51 -5.87 24.51
C GLY A 760 11.39 -7.29 25.06
N THR A 761 10.39 -7.54 25.90
CA THR A 761 10.13 -8.83 26.53
C THR A 761 8.79 -9.37 26.09
N THR A 762 8.72 -10.67 25.78
CA THR A 762 7.50 -11.38 25.41
C THR A 762 7.13 -12.40 26.47
N VAL A 763 5.87 -12.38 26.94
CA VAL A 763 5.34 -13.31 27.94
C VAL A 763 4.13 -14.02 27.38
N ALA A 764 4.13 -15.35 27.38
CA ALA A 764 2.97 -16.16 26.99
C ALA A 764 1.96 -16.24 28.14
N LEU A 765 0.66 -16.07 27.83
CA LEU A 765 -0.42 -16.15 28.82
C LEU A 765 -1.70 -16.71 28.18
N THR A 766 -2.64 -17.12 29.02
CA THR A 766 -3.96 -17.58 28.59
C THR A 766 -5.03 -16.71 29.25
N VAL A 767 -5.99 -16.23 28.47
CA VAL A 767 -7.15 -15.48 28.96
C VAL A 767 -8.34 -16.44 29.09
N ALA A 768 -8.92 -16.50 30.27
CA ALA A 768 -10.13 -17.29 30.52
C ALA A 768 -11.34 -16.37 30.72
N ARG A 769 -12.53 -16.90 30.45
CA ARG A 769 -13.79 -16.16 30.54
C ARG A 769 -14.04 -15.62 31.95
N GLY A 770 -14.25 -14.30 32.06
CA GLY A 770 -14.56 -13.63 33.33
C GLY A 770 -13.40 -13.52 34.30
N GLU A 771 -12.20 -13.93 33.91
CA GLU A 771 -11.01 -13.96 34.76
C GLU A 771 -10.14 -12.71 34.53
N VAL A 772 -9.45 -12.27 35.57
CA VAL A 772 -8.44 -11.22 35.51
C VAL A 772 -7.06 -11.87 35.59
N THR A 773 -6.34 -11.94 34.48
CA THR A 773 -4.96 -12.43 34.42
C THR A 773 -4.01 -11.31 34.83
N ALA A 774 -3.37 -11.43 36.00
CA ALA A 774 -2.42 -10.45 36.51
C ALA A 774 -0.99 -10.91 36.27
N LEU A 775 -0.09 -10.00 35.80
CA LEU A 775 1.32 -10.32 35.55
C LEU A 775 2.24 -9.13 35.76
N GLU A 776 3.50 -9.43 36.05
CA GLU A 776 4.58 -8.46 36.15
C GLU A 776 5.61 -8.72 35.04
N VAL A 777 6.02 -7.69 34.31
CA VAL A 777 6.94 -7.78 33.17
C VAL A 777 8.18 -6.95 33.42
N GLY A 778 9.34 -7.61 33.58
CA GLY A 778 10.63 -6.94 33.75
C GLY A 778 11.32 -6.66 32.42
N LEU A 779 11.65 -5.40 32.15
CA LEU A 779 12.46 -5.00 31.00
C LEU A 779 13.93 -4.78 31.38
N ARG A 780 14.84 -5.28 30.51
CA ARG A 780 16.29 -5.07 30.69
C ARG A 780 16.70 -3.84 29.89
N GLY A 781 17.42 -2.90 30.55
CA GLY A 781 17.93 -1.69 29.91
C GLY A 781 19.03 -1.98 28.91
N THR A 782 19.15 -1.13 27.86
CA THR A 782 20.26 -1.11 26.92
C THR A 782 20.94 0.25 26.91
N GLY A 783 22.24 0.26 26.60
CA GLY A 783 23.00 1.47 26.38
C GLY A 783 23.88 1.37 25.13
N HIS A 784 24.70 2.38 24.90
CA HIS A 784 25.61 2.42 23.76
C HIS A 784 27.04 2.64 24.26
N ILE A 785 28.02 2.00 23.60
CA ILE A 785 29.43 2.27 23.79
C ILE A 785 29.95 2.91 22.52
N TYR A 786 30.68 4.02 22.63
CA TYR A 786 31.29 4.67 21.49
C TYR A 786 32.70 5.17 21.88
N GLY A 787 33.58 5.35 20.92
CA GLY A 787 34.92 5.85 21.14
C GLY A 787 35.75 5.81 19.86
N ALA A 788 37.04 6.06 20.05
CA ALA A 788 38.00 5.99 18.95
C ALA A 788 39.22 5.18 19.34
N VAL A 789 39.89 4.58 18.35
CA VAL A 789 41.15 3.85 18.53
C VAL A 789 42.28 4.65 17.89
N SER A 790 43.32 4.96 18.68
CA SER A 790 44.52 5.62 18.22
C SER A 790 45.78 4.80 18.44
N SER A 791 46.83 5.04 17.68
CA SER A 791 48.16 4.53 17.95
C SER A 791 48.80 5.31 19.09
N PRO A 792 49.88 4.82 19.73
CA PRO A 792 50.63 5.55 20.73
C PRO A 792 51.18 6.88 20.25
N ASP A 793 51.41 7.03 18.93
CA ASP A 793 51.87 8.25 18.27
C ASP A 793 50.74 9.25 17.99
N GLY A 794 49.50 8.94 18.40
CA GLY A 794 48.32 9.76 18.23
C GLY A 794 47.62 9.68 16.86
N ALA A 795 48.00 8.76 15.97
CA ALA A 795 47.33 8.57 14.70
C ALA A 795 46.06 7.68 14.87
N TRP A 796 44.99 8.05 14.21
CA TRP A 796 43.71 7.26 14.26
C TRP A 796 43.85 5.97 13.45
N LEU A 797 43.40 4.85 14.05
CA LEU A 797 43.53 3.51 13.44
C LEU A 797 42.18 3.06 12.82
N ALA A 798 42.13 2.99 11.50
CA ALA A 798 40.98 2.52 10.73
C ALA A 798 40.99 1.00 10.56
N SER A 799 39.79 0.40 10.42
CA SER A 799 39.59 -1.03 10.15
C SER A 799 40.11 -1.98 11.25
N VAL A 800 40.28 -1.48 12.45
CA VAL A 800 40.67 -2.26 13.64
C VAL A 800 39.44 -2.94 14.23
N THR A 801 39.48 -4.24 14.42
CA THR A 801 38.38 -5.01 15.01
C THR A 801 38.37 -4.90 16.53
N LEU A 802 37.20 -4.52 17.09
CA LEU A 802 36.99 -4.51 18.53
C LEU A 802 35.97 -5.60 18.90
N THR A 803 36.25 -6.25 20.02
CA THR A 803 35.37 -7.28 20.62
C THR A 803 34.94 -6.86 22.02
N LEU A 804 33.63 -6.83 22.21
CA LEU A 804 33.00 -6.64 23.52
C LEU A 804 32.69 -7.99 24.12
N ALA A 805 33.22 -8.29 25.30
CA ALA A 805 33.02 -9.55 25.99
C ALA A 805 32.35 -9.31 27.36
N ASP A 806 31.54 -10.26 27.79
CA ASP A 806 30.93 -10.28 29.12
C ASP A 806 31.98 -10.55 30.23
N PRO A 807 31.63 -10.48 31.53
CA PRO A 807 32.55 -10.77 32.62
C PRO A 807 33.11 -12.22 32.64
N SER A 808 32.43 -13.16 31.92
CA SER A 808 32.92 -14.53 31.74
C SER A 808 33.94 -14.65 30.61
N GLY A 809 34.16 -13.59 29.83
CA GLY A 809 35.03 -13.56 28.65
C GLY A 809 34.38 -14.00 27.37
N THR A 810 33.07 -14.24 27.35
CA THR A 810 32.33 -14.63 26.17
C THR A 810 32.06 -13.39 25.26
N PRO A 811 32.39 -13.43 23.95
CA PRO A 811 32.11 -12.32 23.07
C PRO A 811 30.60 -12.05 22.93
N VAL A 812 30.20 -10.81 23.18
CA VAL A 812 28.79 -10.34 23.08
C VAL A 812 28.56 -9.63 21.77
N ALA A 813 29.53 -8.82 21.33
CA ALA A 813 29.43 -8.08 20.08
C ALA A 813 30.82 -7.77 19.50
N THR A 814 30.90 -7.58 18.20
CA THR A 814 32.10 -7.13 17.49
C THR A 814 31.79 -5.98 16.56
N THR A 815 32.72 -5.02 16.44
CA THR A 815 32.65 -3.89 15.50
C THR A 815 34.03 -3.60 14.95
N ALA A 816 34.13 -2.75 13.93
CA ALA A 816 35.41 -2.28 13.41
C ALA A 816 35.41 -0.74 13.38
N THR A 817 36.61 -0.14 13.54
CA THR A 817 36.79 1.30 13.42
C THR A 817 36.58 1.77 11.98
N ASP A 818 35.99 2.95 11.81
CA ASP A 818 35.85 3.63 10.52
C ASP A 818 37.14 4.31 10.06
N GLY A 819 37.10 5.05 8.94
CA GLY A 819 38.25 5.78 8.41
C GLY A 819 38.81 6.88 9.32
N ALA A 820 38.10 7.31 10.34
CA ALA A 820 38.51 8.27 11.36
C ALA A 820 38.91 7.59 12.69
N GLY A 821 39.00 6.26 12.72
CA GLY A 821 39.30 5.48 13.91
C GLY A 821 38.13 5.34 14.88
N ALA A 822 36.95 5.87 14.57
CA ALA A 822 35.78 5.84 15.45
C ALA A 822 35.02 4.50 15.38
N TYR A 823 34.43 4.09 16.49
CA TYR A 823 33.61 2.87 16.58
C TYR A 823 32.39 3.07 17.47
N ARG A 824 31.40 2.18 17.30
CA ARG A 824 30.19 2.17 18.13
C ARG A 824 29.64 0.75 18.28
N PHE A 825 29.22 0.42 19.51
CA PHE A 825 28.32 -0.71 19.83
C PHE A 825 26.96 -0.12 20.19
N GLY A 826 25.91 -0.54 19.51
CA GLY A 826 24.53 -0.17 19.79
C GLY A 826 23.81 -1.27 20.57
N ASP A 827 22.78 -0.90 21.32
CA ASP A 827 21.85 -1.81 22.01
C ASP A 827 22.53 -2.87 22.90
N VAL A 828 23.59 -2.48 23.60
CA VAL A 828 24.31 -3.34 24.56
C VAL A 828 23.49 -3.41 25.84
N PRO A 829 23.13 -4.60 26.35
CA PRO A 829 22.42 -4.73 27.62
C PRO A 829 23.20 -4.05 28.78
N GLU A 830 22.48 -3.51 29.76
CA GLU A 830 23.12 -2.94 30.95
C GLU A 830 23.96 -3.99 31.67
N GLY A 831 25.18 -3.62 32.07
CA GLY A 831 26.13 -4.51 32.72
C GLY A 831 27.57 -4.06 32.60
N CYS A 832 28.49 -4.84 33.16
CA CYS A 832 29.92 -4.65 33.01
C CYS A 832 30.43 -5.49 31.85
N TYR A 833 31.24 -4.88 31.00
CA TYR A 833 31.81 -5.52 29.82
C TYR A 833 33.30 -5.24 29.71
N THR A 834 33.99 -6.09 29.01
CA THR A 834 35.40 -5.95 28.69
C THR A 834 35.57 -5.70 27.21
N LEU A 835 36.15 -4.56 26.85
CA LEU A 835 36.42 -4.15 25.49
C LEU A 835 37.86 -4.49 25.10
N ARG A 836 38.06 -5.19 24.00
CA ARG A 836 39.36 -5.65 23.50
C ARG A 836 39.55 -5.22 22.03
N VAL A 837 40.80 -4.87 21.69
CA VAL A 837 41.23 -4.52 20.36
C VAL A 837 41.93 -5.74 19.76
N GLY A 838 41.40 -6.30 18.67
CA GLY A 838 41.96 -7.39 17.88
C GLY A 838 42.56 -8.52 18.69
N HIS A 839 43.77 -8.94 18.34
CA HIS A 839 44.59 -9.91 19.06
C HIS A 839 45.69 -9.27 19.95
N SER A 840 45.58 -7.93 20.20
CA SER A 840 46.61 -7.21 20.98
C SER A 840 46.70 -7.68 22.41
N SER A 841 47.93 -7.64 22.97
CA SER A 841 48.23 -8.02 24.35
C SER A 841 47.91 -6.90 25.37
N HIS A 842 47.26 -5.80 24.92
CA HIS A 842 46.93 -4.69 25.80
C HIS A 842 45.86 -5.04 26.83
N VAL A 843 45.92 -4.34 27.96
CA VAL A 843 44.97 -4.52 29.07
C VAL A 843 43.56 -4.16 28.57
N PRO A 844 42.61 -5.10 28.66
CA PRO A 844 41.25 -4.83 28.21
C PRO A 844 40.60 -3.71 29.04
N LEU A 845 39.90 -2.80 28.40
CA LEU A 845 39.17 -1.74 29.06
C LEU A 845 37.84 -2.27 29.61
N VAL A 846 37.63 -2.11 30.92
CA VAL A 846 36.32 -2.47 31.53
C VAL A 846 35.37 -1.29 31.36
N VAL A 847 34.22 -1.54 30.76
CA VAL A 847 33.19 -0.54 30.47
C VAL A 847 31.90 -0.94 31.16
N GLN A 848 31.31 -0.03 31.93
CA GLN A 848 30.00 -0.22 32.53
C GLN A 848 28.94 0.44 31.69
N VAL A 849 27.99 -0.36 31.18
CA VAL A 849 26.86 0.11 30.40
C VAL A 849 25.67 0.33 31.30
N THR A 850 25.07 1.54 31.20
CA THR A 850 23.86 1.92 31.93
C THR A 850 22.72 2.15 30.95
N ALA A 851 21.51 1.77 31.33
CA ALA A 851 20.33 1.91 30.50
C ALA A 851 20.11 3.34 30.00
N GLY A 852 19.92 3.49 28.70
CA GLY A 852 19.65 4.75 28.04
C GLY A 852 20.86 5.69 27.92
N GLN A 853 22.05 5.29 28.37
CA GLN A 853 23.24 6.13 28.34
C GLN A 853 24.22 5.70 27.24
N ALA A 854 24.94 6.69 26.71
CA ALA A 854 26.05 6.48 25.80
C ALA A 854 27.36 6.59 26.59
N THR A 855 28.11 5.48 26.67
CA THR A 855 29.37 5.39 27.43
C THR A 855 30.55 5.62 26.51
N PRO A 856 31.38 6.66 26.73
CA PRO A 856 32.58 6.87 25.94
C PRO A 856 33.70 5.91 26.37
N ALA A 857 34.44 5.37 25.41
CA ALA A 857 35.52 4.42 25.66
C ALA A 857 36.62 4.55 24.56
N ASP A 858 37.55 5.48 24.75
CA ASP A 858 38.67 5.65 23.83
C ASP A 858 39.79 4.65 24.16
N LEU A 859 40.45 4.13 23.14
CA LEU A 859 41.48 3.09 23.24
C LEU A 859 42.77 3.51 22.50
N VAL A 860 43.89 3.12 23.04
CA VAL A 860 45.20 3.19 22.38
C VAL A 860 45.68 1.80 22.05
N SER A 861 46.11 1.55 20.80
CA SER A 861 46.55 0.22 20.37
C SER A 861 47.81 0.33 19.50
N ASP A 862 48.72 -0.60 19.68
CA ASP A 862 49.92 -0.79 18.85
C ASP A 862 49.65 -1.65 17.60
N GLU A 863 48.43 -2.03 17.37
CA GLU A 863 48.05 -2.93 16.25
C GLU A 863 48.14 -2.15 14.92
N VAL A 864 49.03 -2.58 14.05
CA VAL A 864 49.11 -2.07 12.69
C VAL A 864 47.93 -2.62 11.89
N PRO A 865 47.12 -1.80 11.20
CA PRO A 865 45.98 -2.28 10.41
C PRO A 865 46.45 -3.28 9.38
N ASN A 866 45.83 -4.46 9.33
CA ASN A 866 46.05 -5.42 8.24
C ASN A 866 45.67 -4.76 6.92
N PRO A 867 46.54 -4.72 5.88
CA PRO A 867 46.16 -4.15 4.62
C PRO A 867 45.01 -4.96 4.03
N VAL A 868 43.90 -4.28 3.71
CA VAL A 868 42.77 -4.87 2.99
C VAL A 868 43.30 -5.47 1.69
N PRO A 869 43.06 -6.76 1.38
CA PRO A 869 43.43 -7.29 0.09
C PRO A 869 42.67 -6.53 -1.00
N SER A 870 43.40 -6.01 -1.97
CA SER A 870 42.99 -5.21 -3.11
C SER A 870 41.99 -5.91 -4.03
#